data_b1bfeaa6c3b20363c5befc76cfd61dd4
#
_entry.id   b1bfeaa6c3b20363c5befc76cfd61dd4
#
_cell.length_a   1.000
_cell.length_b   1.000
_cell.length_c   1.000
_cell.angle_alpha   90.00
_cell.angle_beta   90.00
_cell.angle_gamma   90.00
#
_symmetry.space_group_name_H-M   'P 1'
#
loop_
_entity.id
_entity.type
_entity.pdbx_description
1 polymer ?
#
loop_
_entity_poly.entity_id
_entity_poly.type
_entity_poly.pdbx_seq_one_letter_code
_entity_poly.pdbx_strand_id
1 'polypeptide(L)'
;MAWCELGKKRIYMNFTRVLTRTPFRHVAGSTFASNFAAQSVYASERCIPDFSNHPSWRVASFGNETKECGMRCFHASTHVWARISDEPVGLKTSKKEKYVRRDSRKAAYVPRKVPATKSNPDKTIEIFDGMTLVELAKRSGKSVSSLQDILTNVGEKVESEFEPLSMDIAEVVAMEVGVNVKRLHSAEGAEILPRSAVVTVMGHVDHGKTSLLDALRQTSVAAREAGGITQHLGAFVVVMPSGASITFLDTPGHAAFSAMRARGAAVTDIVVLVVAADDGVMPQTLEAMSHAKAANVPIVVAINKCDKPGANPERVKLQLASEGLLLEEMGGDVQVVEVSATEKIGLDSLEEALLLQADMMDLKARIDGPAQAYVVEARLDKGRGPLVTTIVKAGTLVCGQHVVVGAQWGRIRAIKDMTGRLTQRATPAMPVEIEGLRGLPMAGDDVIVVHSEERARMLSSGRQRKNEENRLRSKMLQDKPTTSDDSNEVPQRVEMPVIVKADVQGTVQAVTDALRTLNSSQVSVNVVHVGVGPISQSDVDLAQACGACIVGFNVKSPPTALSQEATRANIKIILHRVIYHLLEDIGNLIIEKAPGTSETHVAGQAEVLNIFEIKGSKSKGPGVKIAGCRVIDGSVTRSATMRLMRSGEVVFEGLCTSLKREKQDVDTVKKGSECGLVISDWYDFQIGDVIQCLEQVIRKPKFIKSESGAVRIEC
;
A
#
# COMPACT_ATOMS: atom_id res chain seq x y z
N MET A 1 49.21 -23.16 -39.89
CA MET A 1 48.70 -23.96 -40.99
C MET A 1 47.18 -23.96 -40.80
N ALA A 2 46.54 -23.11 -41.47
CA ALA A 2 46.01 -23.19 -42.82
C ALA A 2 44.55 -23.67 -42.81
N TRP A 3 43.71 -22.72 -43.20
CA TRP A 3 42.61 -22.80 -44.18
C TRP A 3 41.27 -23.31 -43.62
N CYS A 4 40.07 -22.75 -43.91
CA CYS A 4 39.52 -21.78 -44.91
C CYS A 4 38.13 -21.39 -44.45
N GLU A 5 37.77 -20.17 -44.48
CA GLU A 5 36.81 -19.35 -45.24
C GLU A 5 35.76 -20.07 -46.10
N LEU A 6 34.61 -19.36 -46.15
CA LEU A 6 33.47 -19.34 -47.08
C LEU A 6 32.14 -19.78 -46.41
N GLY A 7 31.03 -19.10 -46.47
CA GLY A 7 30.63 -18.00 -47.32
C GLY A 7 29.25 -17.44 -46.96
N LYS A 8 29.11 -16.18 -47.21
CA LYS A 8 27.87 -15.40 -47.19
C LYS A 8 26.87 -15.88 -48.25
N LYS A 9 25.59 -16.00 -47.94
CA LYS A 9 24.53 -15.71 -48.94
C LYS A 9 23.30 -15.09 -48.26
N ARG A 10 23.06 -13.84 -48.62
CA ARG A 10 21.78 -13.13 -48.55
C ARG A 10 20.77 -13.80 -49.48
N ILE A 11 19.52 -13.93 -49.02
CA ILE A 11 18.36 -14.02 -49.92
C ILE A 11 17.36 -12.98 -49.54
N TYR A 12 17.26 -11.93 -50.35
CA TYR A 12 16.15 -11.04 -50.49
C TYR A 12 15.05 -11.72 -51.27
N MET A 13 13.81 -11.67 -50.87
CA MET A 13 12.67 -11.80 -51.74
C MET A 13 11.65 -10.70 -51.49
N ASN A 14 11.58 -9.83 -52.47
CA ASN A 14 10.49 -8.90 -52.74
C ASN A 14 9.24 -9.67 -53.15
N PHE A 15 8.08 -9.21 -52.71
CA PHE A 15 6.85 -9.34 -53.47
C PHE A 15 6.07 -8.04 -53.46
N THR A 16 5.92 -7.53 -54.69
CA THR A 16 5.25 -6.34 -55.12
C THR A 16 3.75 -6.56 -55.35
N ARG A 17 2.97 -5.56 -54.99
CA ARG A 17 1.77 -5.00 -55.66
C ARG A 17 0.80 -5.92 -56.41
N VAL A 18 -0.47 -5.81 -56.04
CA VAL A 18 -1.57 -5.64 -57.03
C VAL A 18 -2.57 -4.60 -56.51
N LEU A 19 -2.75 -3.55 -57.32
CA LEU A 19 -3.77 -2.50 -57.29
C LEU A 19 -4.98 -2.93 -58.14
N THR A 20 -6.18 -2.67 -57.71
CA THR A 20 -7.36 -2.30 -58.56
C THR A 20 -8.32 -1.44 -57.72
N ARG A 21 -8.41 -0.18 -57.94
CA ARG A 21 -9.20 0.75 -58.78
C ARG A 21 -10.71 0.52 -58.68
N THR A 22 -11.38 1.43 -57.87
CA THR A 22 -12.50 2.39 -58.10
C THR A 22 -13.72 1.98 -58.92
N PRO A 23 -14.92 2.68 -58.94
CA PRO A 23 -15.10 4.10 -58.73
C PRO A 23 -16.39 4.58 -58.01
N PHE A 24 -16.37 5.87 -57.65
CA PHE A 24 -17.40 6.83 -57.37
C PHE A 24 -18.82 6.62 -57.91
N ARG A 25 -19.85 6.97 -57.10
CA ARG A 25 -21.01 7.71 -57.57
C ARG A 25 -21.55 8.64 -56.47
N HIS A 26 -21.54 9.91 -56.78
CA HIS A 26 -22.32 10.99 -56.19
C HIS A 26 -23.81 10.80 -56.44
N VAL A 27 -24.66 11.06 -55.45
CA VAL A 27 -25.95 11.69 -55.66
C VAL A 27 -26.20 12.66 -54.51
N ALA A 28 -26.47 13.89 -54.89
CA ALA A 28 -26.84 15.02 -54.06
C ALA A 28 -28.33 14.96 -53.68
N GLY A 29 -28.67 15.70 -52.63
CA GLY A 29 -30.04 16.20 -52.47
C GLY A 29 -30.58 16.13 -51.05
N SER A 30 -30.40 17.19 -50.34
CA SER A 30 -31.37 18.21 -49.86
C SER A 30 -32.15 17.89 -48.58
N THR A 31 -31.87 18.77 -47.61
CA THR A 31 -32.81 19.46 -46.71
C THR A 31 -33.87 18.65 -45.96
N PHE A 32 -33.62 18.47 -44.67
CA PHE A 32 -34.62 18.73 -43.62
C PHE A 32 -33.90 18.72 -42.25
N ALA A 33 -33.41 19.86 -41.88
CA ALA A 33 -32.97 20.13 -40.51
C ALA A 33 -33.69 21.41 -40.06
N SER A 34 -34.66 21.23 -39.23
CA SER A 34 -35.10 22.26 -38.27
C SER A 34 -36.39 21.79 -37.60
N ASN A 35 -36.40 21.91 -36.29
CA ASN A 35 -37.51 21.66 -35.36
C ASN A 35 -37.43 20.34 -34.58
N PHE A 36 -36.51 20.31 -33.62
CA PHE A 36 -36.71 19.63 -32.34
C PHE A 36 -35.58 20.00 -31.37
N ALA A 37 -35.41 21.29 -31.09
CA ALA A 37 -34.47 21.78 -30.09
C ALA A 37 -35.06 23.00 -29.35
N ALA A 38 -36.23 22.86 -28.78
CA ALA A 38 -36.80 23.90 -27.92
C ALA A 38 -37.88 23.40 -26.95
N GLN A 39 -37.62 22.28 -26.25
CA GLN A 39 -38.52 21.86 -25.15
C GLN A 39 -37.85 21.12 -23.99
N SER A 40 -36.54 21.17 -23.84
CA SER A 40 -35.87 20.54 -22.67
C SER A 40 -35.06 21.49 -21.74
N VAL A 41 -35.31 22.81 -21.84
CA VAL A 41 -34.56 23.82 -21.05
C VAL A 41 -35.38 24.43 -19.90
N TYR A 42 -36.59 23.97 -19.62
CA TYR A 42 -37.44 24.56 -18.57
C TYR A 42 -37.80 23.61 -17.40
N ALA A 43 -36.92 22.74 -16.97
CA ALA A 43 -37.20 21.87 -15.83
C ALA A 43 -36.06 21.72 -14.82
N SER A 44 -35.09 22.64 -14.75
CA SER A 44 -33.97 22.54 -13.77
C SER A 44 -33.69 23.79 -12.95
N GLU A 45 -34.62 24.73 -12.89
CA GLU A 45 -34.50 25.90 -11.99
C GLU A 45 -35.63 25.94 -10.98
N ARG A 46 -35.55 25.13 -9.94
CA ARG A 46 -36.19 25.37 -8.63
C ARG A 46 -35.70 24.32 -7.66
N CYS A 47 -34.68 24.67 -6.89
CA CYS A 47 -34.45 24.25 -5.50
C CYS A 47 -33.01 24.61 -5.09
N ILE A 48 -32.78 25.89 -4.86
CA ILE A 48 -31.73 26.37 -3.94
C ILE A 48 -32.38 27.40 -3.03
N PRO A 49 -32.57 27.18 -1.76
CA PRO A 49 -32.78 28.27 -0.83
C PRO A 49 -31.43 28.69 -0.22
N ASP A 50 -31.12 29.95 -0.45
CA ASP A 50 -30.16 30.77 0.29
C ASP A 50 -30.40 30.69 1.79
N PHE A 51 -29.35 30.45 2.54
CA PHE A 51 -29.30 30.68 3.99
C PHE A 51 -28.26 31.76 4.31
N SER A 52 -28.75 33.01 4.41
CA SER A 52 -28.09 34.05 5.18
C SER A 52 -29.10 34.74 6.07
N ASN A 53 -28.75 34.81 7.33
CA ASN A 53 -29.26 35.68 8.40
C ASN A 53 -30.09 35.04 9.53
N HIS A 54 -29.44 35.05 10.69
CA HIS A 54 -29.89 34.97 12.09
C HIS A 54 -31.17 35.75 12.45
N PRO A 55 -31.75 35.65 13.65
CA PRO A 55 -31.27 35.14 14.96
C PRO A 55 -32.27 34.33 15.82
N SER A 56 -31.67 33.66 16.85
CA SER A 56 -32.23 33.27 18.15
C SER A 56 -33.74 33.15 18.37
N TRP A 57 -34.20 32.02 18.93
CA TRP A 57 -35.08 31.96 20.13
C TRP A 57 -35.28 30.50 20.62
N ARG A 58 -35.49 30.44 21.92
CA ARG A 58 -35.60 29.35 22.88
C ARG A 58 -36.59 28.21 22.57
N VAL A 59 -36.19 27.04 22.99
CA VAL A 59 -36.90 25.95 23.70
C VAL A 59 -38.43 26.00 23.77
N ALA A 60 -39.06 24.98 23.20
CA ALA A 60 -40.25 24.33 23.77
C ALA A 60 -40.37 22.90 23.19
N SER A 61 -40.44 21.95 24.08
CA SER A 61 -40.80 20.55 23.90
C SER A 61 -42.21 20.41 23.33
N PHE A 62 -42.41 19.51 22.38
CA PHE A 62 -43.59 18.61 22.30
C PHE A 62 -43.51 17.67 21.09
N GLY A 63 -43.63 16.38 21.35
CA GLY A 63 -44.45 15.40 20.69
C GLY A 63 -44.16 15.00 19.22
N ASN A 64 -43.65 13.80 19.11
CA ASN A 64 -43.89 12.81 18.05
C ASN A 64 -44.73 13.20 16.84
N GLU A 65 -44.10 13.10 15.66
CA GLU A 65 -44.65 12.32 14.51
C GLU A 65 -43.59 12.21 13.43
N THR A 66 -43.12 10.98 13.24
CA THR A 66 -42.19 10.57 12.16
C THR A 66 -42.96 10.39 10.87
N LYS A 67 -42.59 11.13 9.83
CA LYS A 67 -42.85 10.73 8.45
C LYS A 67 -41.52 10.52 7.75
N GLU A 68 -41.25 9.25 7.51
CA GLU A 68 -40.13 8.75 6.72
C GLU A 68 -40.25 9.22 5.26
N CYS A 69 -39.23 9.87 4.76
CA CYS A 69 -39.03 10.10 3.35
C CYS A 69 -37.96 9.12 2.86
N GLY A 70 -38.38 8.00 2.31
CA GLY A 70 -37.50 6.96 1.78
C GLY A 70 -36.92 7.37 0.43
N MET A 71 -35.65 7.69 0.37
CA MET A 71 -34.89 7.74 -0.87
C MET A 71 -34.46 6.32 -1.27
N ARG A 72 -35.08 5.80 -2.31
CA ARG A 72 -34.62 4.59 -3.00
C ARG A 72 -33.58 4.99 -4.05
N CYS A 73 -32.35 4.61 -3.84
CA CYS A 73 -31.36 4.60 -4.89
C CYS A 73 -31.61 3.41 -5.83
N PHE A 74 -31.90 3.70 -7.08
CA PHE A 74 -31.97 2.70 -8.15
C PHE A 74 -30.54 2.41 -8.64
N HIS A 75 -30.07 1.17 -8.44
CA HIS A 75 -28.98 0.62 -9.21
C HIS A 75 -29.51 0.17 -10.56
N ALA A 76 -29.06 0.83 -11.62
CA ALA A 76 -29.26 0.37 -12.98
C ALA A 76 -28.29 -0.77 -13.30
N SER A 77 -28.80 -1.99 -13.37
CA SER A 77 -28.13 -3.13 -14.01
C SER A 77 -28.39 -3.10 -15.50
N THR A 78 -27.37 -2.83 -16.28
CA THR A 78 -27.35 -3.09 -17.72
C THR A 78 -27.01 -4.55 -17.95
N HIS A 79 -27.88 -5.29 -18.63
CA HIS A 79 -27.64 -6.46 -19.49
C HIS A 79 -29.00 -7.00 -19.92
N VAL A 80 -29.31 -7.26 -21.16
CA VAL A 80 -28.73 -8.11 -22.19
C VAL A 80 -29.64 -8.01 -23.41
N TRP A 81 -29.07 -7.86 -24.56
CA TRP A 81 -29.74 -8.02 -25.85
C TRP A 81 -30.02 -9.50 -26.13
N ALA A 82 -31.27 -9.87 -26.31
CA ALA A 82 -31.65 -11.10 -26.97
C ALA A 82 -32.66 -10.81 -28.06
N ARG A 83 -32.36 -11.29 -29.24
CA ARG A 83 -33.14 -11.11 -30.48
C ARG A 83 -34.51 -11.80 -30.38
N ILE A 84 -35.49 -11.07 -30.80
CA ILE A 84 -36.83 -11.55 -31.09
C ILE A 84 -36.80 -12.15 -32.52
N SER A 85 -37.30 -13.35 -32.69
CA SER A 85 -37.78 -13.88 -33.96
C SER A 85 -39.22 -14.30 -33.75
N ASP A 86 -40.11 -13.65 -34.52
CA ASP A 86 -41.52 -13.94 -34.64
C ASP A 86 -41.75 -15.28 -35.37
N GLU A 87 -42.71 -16.06 -34.98
CA GLU A 87 -43.95 -16.32 -35.69
C GLU A 87 -44.82 -17.41 -35.04
N PRO A 88 -46.14 -17.40 -35.30
CA PRO A 88 -47.12 -18.05 -34.48
C PRO A 88 -47.60 -19.39 -35.08
N VAL A 89 -48.34 -20.20 -34.34
CA VAL A 89 -49.49 -21.01 -34.79
C VAL A 89 -50.02 -21.95 -33.68
N GLY A 90 -51.29 -21.94 -33.44
CA GLY A 90 -52.08 -23.15 -33.20
C GLY A 90 -52.74 -23.33 -31.83
N LEU A 91 -54.00 -22.92 -31.76
CA LEU A 91 -55.00 -23.39 -30.81
C LEU A 91 -55.06 -24.92 -30.68
N LYS A 92 -55.19 -25.46 -29.48
CA LYS A 92 -56.22 -26.42 -29.16
C LYS A 92 -56.47 -26.57 -27.63
N THR A 93 -57.70 -26.59 -27.36
CA THR A 93 -58.53 -26.69 -26.18
C THR A 93 -58.28 -27.89 -25.25
N SER A 94 -58.65 -27.63 -23.96
CA SER A 94 -59.31 -28.49 -22.97
C SER A 94 -58.45 -29.19 -21.90
N LYS A 95 -58.58 -28.79 -20.65
CA LYS A 95 -59.32 -29.45 -19.60
C LYS A 95 -59.16 -28.73 -18.25
N LYS A 96 -60.29 -28.46 -17.65
CA LYS A 96 -60.43 -27.94 -16.27
C LYS A 96 -59.91 -28.94 -15.27
N GLU A 97 -59.00 -28.51 -14.41
CA GLU A 97 -58.84 -29.11 -13.08
C GLU A 97 -58.79 -27.98 -12.03
N LYS A 98 -59.67 -28.14 -11.05
CA LYS A 98 -59.84 -27.28 -9.90
C LYS A 98 -58.62 -27.42 -8.98
N TYR A 99 -57.84 -26.35 -8.84
CA TYR A 99 -56.92 -26.26 -7.72
C TYR A 99 -57.46 -25.29 -6.67
N VAL A 100 -57.60 -25.86 -5.48
CA VAL A 100 -57.99 -25.22 -4.24
C VAL A 100 -56.92 -24.19 -3.86
N ARG A 101 -57.30 -22.91 -3.76
CA ARG A 101 -56.52 -21.85 -3.19
C ARG A 101 -56.28 -22.14 -1.69
N ARG A 102 -55.05 -22.46 -1.35
CA ARG A 102 -54.55 -22.37 0.03
C ARG A 102 -53.90 -20.99 0.19
N ASP A 103 -54.54 -20.13 0.97
CA ASP A 103 -53.93 -18.85 1.42
C ASP A 103 -52.75 -19.13 2.31
N SER A 104 -51.53 -18.94 1.76
CA SER A 104 -50.32 -18.85 2.53
C SER A 104 -50.15 -17.40 3.01
N ARG A 105 -50.56 -17.14 4.25
CA ARG A 105 -50.19 -15.92 4.96
C ARG A 105 -48.64 -15.83 5.02
N LYS A 106 -48.04 -14.93 4.30
CA LYS A 106 -46.64 -14.53 4.48
C LYS A 106 -46.51 -13.87 5.85
N ALA A 107 -45.97 -14.60 6.81
CA ALA A 107 -45.49 -14.02 8.06
C ALA A 107 -44.34 -13.08 7.71
N ALA A 108 -44.48 -11.78 8.00
CA ALA A 108 -43.42 -10.79 7.89
C ALA A 108 -42.32 -11.18 8.90
N TYR A 109 -41.11 -11.46 8.39
CA TYR A 109 -39.93 -11.64 9.20
C TYR A 109 -39.53 -10.32 9.83
N VAL A 110 -39.75 -10.17 11.12
CA VAL A 110 -39.25 -9.08 11.94
C VAL A 110 -37.88 -9.53 12.43
N PRO A 111 -36.77 -8.86 12.06
CA PRO A 111 -35.47 -9.23 12.60
C PRO A 111 -35.43 -8.91 14.10
N ARG A 112 -35.38 -9.96 14.92
CA ARG A 112 -35.16 -9.86 16.35
C ARG A 112 -33.79 -9.26 16.59
N LYS A 113 -33.71 -8.04 17.14
CA LYS A 113 -32.47 -7.43 17.61
C LYS A 113 -31.84 -8.36 18.65
N VAL A 114 -30.80 -9.07 18.25
CA VAL A 114 -29.95 -9.81 19.18
C VAL A 114 -29.17 -8.76 19.97
N PRO A 115 -29.15 -8.80 21.31
CA PRO A 115 -28.34 -7.88 22.10
C PRO A 115 -26.87 -8.10 21.76
N ALA A 116 -26.19 -7.05 21.32
CA ALA A 116 -24.76 -7.07 21.03
C ALA A 116 -23.98 -7.39 22.32
N THR A 117 -23.64 -8.65 22.47
CA THR A 117 -22.65 -9.07 23.47
C THR A 117 -21.29 -8.55 23.03
N LYS A 118 -20.64 -7.75 23.88
CA LYS A 118 -19.27 -7.29 23.69
C LYS A 118 -18.34 -8.49 23.53
N SER A 119 -18.09 -8.90 22.30
CA SER A 119 -17.06 -9.88 21.97
C SER A 119 -15.70 -9.22 22.12
N ASN A 120 -14.79 -9.82 22.89
CA ASN A 120 -13.38 -9.44 22.88
C ASN A 120 -12.81 -9.85 21.50
N PRO A 121 -12.40 -8.91 20.65
CA PRO A 121 -12.01 -9.20 19.27
C PRO A 121 -10.66 -9.90 19.12
N ASP A 122 -9.89 -10.02 20.20
CA ASP A 122 -8.52 -10.56 20.20
C ASP A 122 -8.43 -12.04 20.58
N LYS A 123 -9.58 -12.72 20.81
CA LYS A 123 -9.56 -14.14 21.18
C LYS A 123 -9.45 -15.00 19.93
N THR A 124 -8.25 -15.59 19.72
CA THR A 124 -8.02 -16.60 18.69
C THR A 124 -8.28 -17.98 19.30
N ILE A 125 -9.10 -18.79 18.66
CA ILE A 125 -9.35 -20.19 19.04
C ILE A 125 -8.76 -21.13 18.02
N GLU A 126 -8.22 -22.25 18.51
CA GLU A 126 -7.70 -23.33 17.67
C GLU A 126 -8.82 -24.33 17.42
N ILE A 127 -9.05 -24.65 16.15
CA ILE A 127 -10.03 -25.68 15.72
C ILE A 127 -9.29 -26.83 15.03
N PHE A 128 -9.77 -28.06 15.23
CA PHE A 128 -9.25 -29.26 14.60
C PHE A 128 -10.39 -30.09 14.01
N ASP A 129 -10.08 -30.99 13.11
CA ASP A 129 -11.06 -31.85 12.48
C ASP A 129 -11.63 -32.87 13.48
N GLY A 130 -12.95 -33.05 13.47
CA GLY A 130 -13.61 -33.91 14.47
C GLY A 130 -13.90 -33.23 15.81
N MET A 131 -13.70 -31.92 15.94
CA MET A 131 -14.07 -31.17 17.15
C MET A 131 -15.59 -31.22 17.39
N THR A 132 -15.99 -31.46 18.62
CA THR A 132 -17.41 -31.47 18.98
C THR A 132 -17.97 -30.08 19.23
N LEU A 133 -19.29 -29.94 19.12
CA LEU A 133 -19.97 -28.67 19.39
C LEU A 133 -19.74 -28.18 20.83
N VAL A 134 -19.70 -29.09 21.78
CA VAL A 134 -19.42 -28.78 23.21
C VAL A 134 -18.02 -28.21 23.38
N GLU A 135 -17.03 -28.74 22.67
CA GLU A 135 -15.65 -28.28 22.75
C GLU A 135 -15.49 -26.91 22.08
N LEU A 136 -16.15 -26.69 20.94
CA LEU A 136 -16.20 -25.39 20.29
C LEU A 136 -16.87 -24.33 21.17
N ALA A 137 -17.96 -24.68 21.86
CA ALA A 137 -18.64 -23.82 22.83
C ALA A 137 -17.71 -23.40 23.98
N LYS A 138 -16.97 -24.37 24.54
CA LYS A 138 -16.02 -24.15 25.63
C LYS A 138 -14.88 -23.24 25.20
N ARG A 139 -14.32 -23.42 24.01
CA ARG A 139 -13.22 -22.58 23.48
C ARG A 139 -13.69 -21.20 23.08
N SER A 140 -14.86 -21.09 22.45
CA SER A 140 -15.44 -19.79 22.05
C SER A 140 -16.00 -18.99 23.24
N GLY A 141 -16.36 -19.67 24.33
CA GLY A 141 -16.99 -19.08 25.53
C GLY A 141 -18.45 -18.74 25.32
N LYS A 142 -19.15 -19.45 24.42
CA LYS A 142 -20.57 -19.32 24.13
C LYS A 142 -21.34 -20.55 24.60
N SER A 143 -22.66 -20.42 24.74
CA SER A 143 -23.52 -21.56 25.08
C SER A 143 -23.70 -22.49 23.87
N VAL A 144 -23.82 -23.77 24.11
CA VAL A 144 -24.07 -24.80 23.07
C VAL A 144 -25.35 -24.48 22.29
N SER A 145 -26.41 -24.05 22.94
CA SER A 145 -27.68 -23.66 22.29
C SER A 145 -27.49 -22.53 21.28
N SER A 146 -26.65 -21.51 21.61
CA SER A 146 -26.36 -20.41 20.68
C SER A 146 -25.59 -20.86 19.45
N LEU A 147 -24.73 -21.88 19.59
CA LEU A 147 -24.01 -22.46 18.46
C LEU A 147 -24.91 -23.38 17.63
N GLN A 148 -25.87 -24.10 18.23
CA GLN A 148 -26.88 -24.85 17.51
C GLN A 148 -27.80 -23.96 16.66
N ASP A 149 -28.21 -22.80 17.19
CA ASP A 149 -28.99 -21.82 16.44
C ASP A 149 -28.20 -21.33 15.20
N ILE A 150 -26.90 -21.08 15.37
CA ILE A 150 -26.01 -20.69 14.27
C ILE A 150 -25.87 -21.82 13.24
N LEU A 151 -25.67 -23.06 13.67
CA LEU A 151 -25.57 -24.23 12.78
C LEU A 151 -26.85 -24.41 11.98
N THR A 152 -28.01 -24.27 12.62
CA THR A 152 -29.32 -24.38 11.96
C THR A 152 -29.47 -23.27 10.90
N ASN A 153 -28.99 -22.05 11.18
CA ASN A 153 -29.00 -20.95 10.21
C ASN A 153 -28.03 -21.19 9.03
N VAL A 154 -26.93 -21.88 9.27
CA VAL A 154 -25.95 -22.29 8.24
C VAL A 154 -26.47 -23.42 7.35
N GLY A 155 -27.56 -24.11 7.82
CA GLY A 155 -28.22 -25.19 7.07
C GLY A 155 -27.68 -26.58 7.39
N GLU A 156 -26.81 -26.71 8.38
CA GLU A 156 -26.31 -28.01 8.88
C GLU A 156 -27.11 -28.43 10.12
N LYS A 157 -27.58 -29.67 10.09
CA LYS A 157 -28.29 -30.29 11.24
C LYS A 157 -27.33 -31.20 11.97
N VAL A 158 -27.06 -30.88 13.20
CA VAL A 158 -26.28 -31.70 14.11
C VAL A 158 -27.28 -32.35 15.08
N GLU A 159 -27.41 -33.66 15.02
CA GLU A 159 -28.39 -34.42 15.82
C GLU A 159 -27.96 -34.56 17.30
N SER A 160 -26.64 -34.53 17.55
CA SER A 160 -26.06 -34.65 18.89
C SER A 160 -25.01 -33.60 19.15
N GLU A 161 -24.97 -33.08 20.39
CA GLU A 161 -23.94 -32.10 20.83
C GLU A 161 -22.51 -32.67 20.81
N PHE A 162 -22.38 -34.00 20.77
CA PHE A 162 -21.10 -34.72 20.72
C PHE A 162 -20.73 -35.18 19.32
N GLU A 163 -21.52 -34.82 18.32
CA GLU A 163 -21.23 -35.15 16.94
C GLU A 163 -19.99 -34.37 16.44
N PRO A 164 -19.03 -35.05 15.76
CA PRO A 164 -17.84 -34.41 15.25
C PRO A 164 -18.19 -33.45 14.10
N LEU A 165 -17.82 -32.18 14.26
CA LEU A 165 -17.98 -31.16 13.25
C LEU A 165 -16.82 -31.20 12.27
N SER A 166 -17.08 -30.97 10.99
CA SER A 166 -16.00 -30.71 10.02
C SER A 166 -15.34 -29.36 10.32
N MET A 167 -14.04 -29.27 10.07
CA MET A 167 -13.26 -28.06 10.34
C MET A 167 -13.84 -26.82 9.65
N ASP A 168 -14.40 -26.97 8.45
CA ASP A 168 -15.03 -25.89 7.70
C ASP A 168 -16.28 -25.33 8.39
N ILE A 169 -17.11 -26.22 8.93
CA ILE A 169 -18.32 -25.82 9.68
C ILE A 169 -17.92 -25.17 11.00
N ALA A 170 -16.96 -25.74 11.72
CA ALA A 170 -16.43 -25.16 12.95
C ALA A 170 -15.87 -23.74 12.73
N GLU A 171 -15.18 -23.48 11.60
CA GLU A 171 -14.69 -22.15 11.25
C GLU A 171 -15.85 -21.17 10.97
N VAL A 172 -16.85 -21.57 10.19
CA VAL A 172 -18.02 -20.72 9.89
C VAL A 172 -18.75 -20.35 11.17
N VAL A 173 -18.99 -21.32 12.06
CA VAL A 173 -19.65 -21.09 13.35
C VAL A 173 -18.81 -20.14 14.23
N ALA A 174 -17.51 -20.34 14.29
CA ALA A 174 -16.62 -19.48 15.07
C ALA A 174 -16.56 -18.04 14.51
N MET A 175 -16.61 -17.89 13.18
CA MET A 175 -16.70 -16.58 12.53
C MET A 175 -18.01 -15.85 12.83
N GLU A 176 -19.15 -16.56 12.82
CA GLU A 176 -20.45 -15.98 13.21
C GLU A 176 -20.48 -15.56 14.69
N VAL A 177 -19.74 -16.25 15.54
CA VAL A 177 -19.53 -15.89 16.95
C VAL A 177 -18.64 -14.66 17.11
N GLY A 178 -17.88 -14.27 16.07
CA GLY A 178 -16.96 -13.13 16.08
C GLY A 178 -15.59 -13.43 16.70
N VAL A 179 -15.13 -14.70 16.65
CA VAL A 179 -13.84 -15.14 17.19
C VAL A 179 -12.86 -15.40 16.04
N ASN A 180 -11.56 -15.12 16.25
CA ASN A 180 -10.51 -15.47 15.29
C ASN A 180 -10.23 -16.99 15.39
N VAL A 181 -9.90 -17.60 14.25
CA VAL A 181 -9.73 -19.05 14.15
C VAL A 181 -8.34 -19.38 13.61
N LYS A 182 -7.69 -20.37 14.24
CA LYS A 182 -6.48 -21.00 13.76
C LYS A 182 -6.78 -22.49 13.54
N ARG A 183 -6.61 -22.98 12.31
CA ARG A 183 -6.83 -24.40 11.98
C ARG A 183 -5.64 -25.25 12.46
N LEU A 184 -5.93 -26.26 13.26
CA LEU A 184 -5.00 -27.32 13.61
C LEU A 184 -5.49 -28.61 12.95
N HIS A 185 -4.66 -29.21 12.11
CA HIS A 185 -4.96 -30.53 11.58
C HIS A 185 -4.39 -31.58 12.52
N SER A 186 -5.26 -32.44 13.06
CA SER A 186 -4.83 -33.61 13.84
C SER A 186 -4.04 -34.56 12.92
N ALA A 187 -2.86 -34.95 13.39
CA ALA A 187 -1.97 -35.84 12.66
C ALA A 187 -2.34 -37.34 12.85
N GLU A 188 -3.46 -37.64 13.47
CA GLU A 188 -3.87 -39.03 13.74
C GLU A 188 -4.17 -39.78 12.44
N GLY A 189 -3.30 -40.73 12.06
CA GLY A 189 -3.44 -41.61 10.91
C GLY A 189 -2.91 -41.09 9.57
N ALA A 190 -2.35 -39.89 9.49
CA ALA A 190 -1.74 -39.37 8.26
C ALA A 190 -0.25 -39.76 8.16
N GLU A 191 0.18 -40.18 6.98
CA GLU A 191 1.58 -40.45 6.72
C GLU A 191 2.39 -39.14 6.75
N ILE A 192 3.25 -39.01 7.76
CA ILE A 192 4.12 -37.86 7.95
C ILE A 192 5.49 -38.20 7.38
N LEU A 193 5.91 -37.53 6.33
CA LEU A 193 7.18 -37.71 5.66
C LEU A 193 8.08 -36.48 5.82
N PRO A 194 9.42 -36.67 5.79
CA PRO A 194 10.33 -35.54 5.77
C PRO A 194 10.09 -34.68 4.52
N ARG A 195 10.22 -33.36 4.67
CA ARG A 195 10.06 -32.39 3.59
C ARG A 195 11.29 -31.52 3.44
N SER A 196 11.46 -30.96 2.27
CA SER A 196 12.47 -29.96 1.99
C SER A 196 12.31 -28.71 2.88
N ALA A 197 13.41 -28.08 3.24
CA ALA A 197 13.39 -26.82 3.94
C ALA A 197 12.97 -25.68 3.02
N VAL A 198 12.26 -24.70 3.58
CA VAL A 198 11.94 -23.43 2.95
C VAL A 198 12.79 -22.34 3.60
N VAL A 199 13.64 -21.68 2.82
CA VAL A 199 14.67 -20.76 3.29
C VAL A 199 14.44 -19.38 2.70
N THR A 200 14.40 -18.34 3.53
CA THR A 200 14.35 -16.95 3.06
C THR A 200 15.70 -16.29 3.17
N VAL A 201 16.12 -15.59 2.11
CA VAL A 201 17.36 -14.83 2.09
C VAL A 201 17.05 -13.35 2.36
N MET A 202 17.66 -12.79 3.41
CA MET A 202 17.45 -11.42 3.87
C MET A 202 18.78 -10.69 4.08
N GLY A 203 18.73 -9.37 4.19
CA GLY A 203 19.89 -8.53 4.45
C GLY A 203 19.79 -7.18 3.74
N HIS A 204 20.82 -6.36 3.88
CA HIS A 204 20.88 -5.01 3.32
C HIS A 204 20.87 -4.99 1.78
N VAL A 205 20.56 -3.84 1.19
CA VAL A 205 20.75 -3.57 -0.26
C VAL A 205 22.25 -3.76 -0.57
N ASP A 206 22.58 -4.21 -1.77
CA ASP A 206 23.95 -4.42 -2.27
C ASP A 206 24.85 -5.41 -1.49
N HIS A 207 24.33 -6.11 -0.47
CA HIS A 207 25.05 -7.19 0.20
C HIS A 207 25.14 -8.48 -0.62
N GLY A 208 24.57 -8.49 -1.81
CA GLY A 208 24.71 -9.59 -2.78
C GLY A 208 23.77 -10.78 -2.55
N LYS A 209 22.56 -10.56 -1.97
CA LYS A 209 21.54 -11.60 -1.78
C LYS A 209 21.17 -12.34 -3.06
N THR A 210 20.75 -11.58 -4.07
CA THR A 210 20.35 -12.14 -5.38
C THR A 210 21.53 -12.74 -6.11
N SER A 211 22.75 -12.17 -5.96
CA SER A 211 23.96 -12.75 -6.55
C SER A 211 24.32 -14.09 -5.90
N LEU A 212 24.13 -14.23 -4.57
CA LEU A 212 24.32 -15.49 -3.85
C LEU A 212 23.33 -16.56 -4.36
N LEU A 213 22.06 -16.19 -4.49
CA LEU A 213 21.02 -17.07 -5.03
C LEU A 213 21.26 -17.44 -6.49
N ASP A 214 21.73 -16.50 -7.31
CA ASP A 214 22.11 -16.76 -8.70
C ASP A 214 23.30 -17.73 -8.78
N ALA A 215 24.26 -17.61 -7.86
CA ALA A 215 25.39 -18.55 -7.78
C ALA A 215 24.94 -19.97 -7.44
N LEU A 216 24.00 -20.13 -6.49
CA LEU A 216 23.42 -21.42 -6.10
C LEU A 216 22.55 -22.02 -7.24
N ARG A 217 21.79 -21.22 -7.96
CA ARG A 217 20.95 -21.64 -9.10
C ARG A 217 21.70 -21.82 -10.41
N GLN A 218 22.92 -21.33 -10.51
CA GLN A 218 23.67 -21.20 -11.77
C GLN A 218 22.90 -20.37 -12.82
N THR A 219 22.27 -19.28 -12.39
CA THR A 219 21.48 -18.37 -13.23
C THR A 219 22.03 -16.95 -13.16
N SER A 220 21.41 -16.01 -13.90
CA SER A 220 21.75 -14.59 -13.88
C SER A 220 20.47 -13.73 -13.84
N VAL A 221 19.71 -13.83 -12.77
CA VAL A 221 18.45 -13.09 -12.58
C VAL A 221 18.74 -11.64 -12.23
N ALA A 222 19.70 -11.39 -11.34
CA ALA A 222 20.11 -10.04 -10.92
C ALA A 222 20.43 -9.10 -12.10
N ALA A 223 21.08 -9.61 -13.16
CA ALA A 223 21.41 -8.83 -14.35
C ALA A 223 20.18 -8.46 -15.21
N ARG A 224 19.04 -9.13 -15.04
CA ARG A 224 17.80 -8.91 -15.81
C ARG A 224 16.78 -8.06 -15.10
N GLU A 225 16.94 -7.87 -13.80
CA GLU A 225 16.03 -7.04 -12.99
C GLU A 225 16.20 -5.55 -13.27
N ALA A 226 15.10 -4.80 -13.19
CA ALA A 226 15.11 -3.37 -13.44
C ALA A 226 15.91 -2.64 -12.36
N GLY A 227 16.98 -1.96 -12.77
CA GLY A 227 17.88 -1.26 -11.84
C GLY A 227 18.89 -2.18 -11.14
N GLY A 228 18.96 -3.48 -11.49
CA GLY A 228 19.86 -4.45 -10.86
C GLY A 228 19.51 -4.77 -9.39
N ILE A 229 18.28 -4.47 -8.97
CA ILE A 229 17.77 -4.69 -7.60
C ILE A 229 16.53 -5.57 -7.60
N THR A 230 16.47 -6.51 -6.67
CA THR A 230 15.27 -7.33 -6.46
C THR A 230 14.15 -6.49 -5.85
N GLN A 231 12.99 -6.48 -6.50
CA GLN A 231 11.81 -5.70 -6.09
C GLN A 231 10.56 -6.57 -5.90
N HIS A 232 10.65 -7.85 -6.21
CA HIS A 232 9.58 -8.84 -6.06
C HIS A 232 10.01 -9.95 -5.12
N LEU A 233 9.04 -10.58 -4.47
CA LEU A 233 9.29 -11.75 -3.67
C LEU A 233 9.35 -12.98 -4.60
N GLY A 234 10.56 -13.48 -4.89
CA GLY A 234 10.79 -14.64 -5.74
C GLY A 234 10.82 -15.93 -4.93
N ALA A 235 10.16 -17.00 -5.42
CA ALA A 235 10.25 -18.33 -4.82
C ALA A 235 10.75 -19.35 -5.86
N PHE A 236 11.68 -20.22 -5.50
CA PHE A 236 12.21 -21.24 -6.40
C PHE A 236 12.87 -22.40 -5.67
N VAL A 237 13.00 -23.53 -6.34
CA VAL A 237 13.65 -24.72 -5.80
C VAL A 237 15.06 -24.82 -6.37
N VAL A 238 16.03 -25.09 -5.51
CA VAL A 238 17.40 -25.46 -5.88
C VAL A 238 17.62 -26.91 -5.50
N VAL A 239 18.09 -27.69 -6.46
CA VAL A 239 18.57 -29.06 -6.20
C VAL A 239 20.06 -28.95 -5.96
N MET A 240 20.48 -29.32 -4.77
CA MET A 240 21.85 -29.25 -4.32
C MET A 240 22.69 -30.38 -4.90
N PRO A 241 24.02 -30.26 -4.99
CA PRO A 241 24.91 -31.34 -5.39
C PRO A 241 24.73 -32.64 -4.60
N SER A 242 24.36 -32.55 -3.33
CA SER A 242 24.01 -33.66 -2.45
C SER A 242 22.75 -34.44 -2.88
N GLY A 243 21.95 -33.90 -3.82
CA GLY A 243 20.65 -34.42 -4.24
C GLY A 243 19.50 -33.95 -3.36
N ALA A 244 19.74 -33.24 -2.27
CA ALA A 244 18.70 -32.60 -1.47
C ALA A 244 18.12 -31.41 -2.22
N SER A 245 16.83 -31.10 -2.00
CA SER A 245 16.19 -29.93 -2.57
C SER A 245 15.88 -28.91 -1.47
N ILE A 246 16.16 -27.66 -1.70
CA ILE A 246 15.83 -26.54 -0.81
C ILE A 246 15.01 -25.51 -1.60
N THR A 247 13.93 -25.03 -0.98
CA THR A 247 13.13 -23.96 -1.56
C THR A 247 13.60 -22.62 -1.02
N PHE A 248 14.07 -21.74 -1.90
CA PHE A 248 14.52 -20.41 -1.56
C PHE A 248 13.46 -19.36 -1.85
N LEU A 249 13.38 -18.36 -0.96
CA LEU A 249 12.63 -17.11 -1.15
C LEU A 249 13.63 -15.96 -1.22
N ASP A 250 13.68 -15.28 -2.35
CA ASP A 250 14.46 -14.04 -2.50
C ASP A 250 13.64 -12.84 -2.08
N THR A 251 14.15 -12.04 -1.14
CA THR A 251 13.47 -10.86 -0.62
C THR A 251 14.19 -9.57 -0.99
N PRO A 252 13.43 -8.50 -1.33
CA PRO A 252 14.02 -7.19 -1.59
C PRO A 252 14.73 -6.63 -0.34
N GLY A 253 15.91 -6.02 -0.53
CA GLY A 253 16.69 -5.41 0.55
C GLY A 253 16.17 -4.04 1.00
N HIS A 254 15.53 -3.28 0.13
CA HIS A 254 15.16 -1.89 0.37
C HIS A 254 14.14 -1.71 1.52
N ALA A 255 14.28 -0.63 2.30
CA ALA A 255 13.40 -0.33 3.45
C ALA A 255 11.90 -0.32 3.12
N ALA A 256 11.51 0.16 1.94
CA ALA A 256 10.12 0.17 1.48
C ALA A 256 9.46 -1.23 1.44
N PHE A 257 10.24 -2.30 1.34
CA PHE A 257 9.75 -3.67 1.26
C PHE A 257 9.77 -4.43 2.59
N SER A 258 9.69 -3.72 3.73
CA SER A 258 9.68 -4.31 5.07
C SER A 258 8.58 -5.38 5.24
N ALA A 259 7.37 -5.11 4.76
CA ALA A 259 6.26 -6.06 4.80
C ALA A 259 6.54 -7.36 4.01
N MET A 260 7.31 -7.30 2.91
CA MET A 260 7.71 -8.49 2.16
C MET A 260 8.73 -9.33 2.94
N ARG A 261 9.69 -8.69 3.65
CA ARG A 261 10.64 -9.39 4.53
C ARG A 261 9.93 -10.06 5.70
N ALA A 262 9.03 -9.36 6.39
CA ALA A 262 8.20 -9.92 7.46
C ALA A 262 7.41 -11.15 7.00
N ARG A 263 6.82 -11.08 5.80
CA ARG A 263 6.08 -12.19 5.18
C ARG A 263 7.00 -13.36 4.85
N GLY A 264 8.18 -13.08 4.27
CA GLY A 264 9.20 -14.09 4.01
C GLY A 264 9.54 -14.86 5.28
N ALA A 265 9.88 -14.18 6.39
CA ALA A 265 10.16 -14.81 7.68
C ALA A 265 9.00 -15.66 8.22
N ALA A 266 7.75 -15.21 8.07
CA ALA A 266 6.58 -15.93 8.59
C ALA A 266 6.25 -17.24 7.85
N VAL A 267 6.71 -17.38 6.61
CA VAL A 267 6.40 -18.53 5.74
C VAL A 267 7.49 -19.58 5.76
N THR A 268 8.72 -19.22 6.15
CA THR A 268 9.92 -20.05 6.04
C THR A 268 10.31 -20.75 7.32
N ASP A 269 11.16 -21.77 7.18
CA ASP A 269 11.71 -22.57 8.26
C ASP A 269 13.07 -22.00 8.74
N ILE A 270 13.88 -21.46 7.83
CA ILE A 270 15.22 -20.92 8.12
C ILE A 270 15.36 -19.57 7.41
N VAL A 271 16.04 -18.63 8.06
CA VAL A 271 16.43 -17.34 7.48
C VAL A 271 17.93 -17.29 7.26
N VAL A 272 18.36 -17.04 6.02
CA VAL A 272 19.76 -16.72 5.71
C VAL A 272 19.94 -15.21 5.75
N LEU A 273 20.71 -14.75 6.72
CA LEU A 273 21.07 -13.35 6.88
C LEU A 273 22.38 -13.06 6.14
N VAL A 274 22.30 -12.35 5.01
CA VAL A 274 23.46 -12.00 4.20
C VAL A 274 24.01 -10.66 4.63
N VAL A 275 25.27 -10.65 5.02
CA VAL A 275 26.02 -9.46 5.44
C VAL A 275 27.28 -9.34 4.59
N ALA A 276 27.56 -8.17 4.03
CA ALA A 276 28.78 -7.97 3.26
C ALA A 276 29.98 -7.72 4.21
N ALA A 277 31.10 -8.39 3.93
CA ALA A 277 32.30 -8.30 4.74
C ALA A 277 32.99 -6.92 4.70
N ASP A 278 32.75 -6.15 3.64
CA ASP A 278 33.27 -4.79 3.45
C ASP A 278 32.43 -3.72 4.20
N ASP A 279 31.11 -3.82 4.13
CA ASP A 279 30.18 -2.83 4.69
C ASP A 279 29.85 -3.08 6.17
N GLY A 280 29.66 -4.34 6.57
CA GLY A 280 29.31 -4.72 7.94
C GLY A 280 27.80 -4.71 8.20
N VAL A 281 27.41 -4.56 9.48
CA VAL A 281 26.00 -4.56 9.89
C VAL A 281 25.37 -3.21 9.60
N MET A 282 24.32 -3.23 8.78
CA MET A 282 23.58 -2.05 8.32
C MET A 282 22.15 -2.02 8.90
N PRO A 283 21.44 -0.87 8.90
CA PRO A 283 20.11 -0.75 9.51
C PRO A 283 19.09 -1.78 9.00
N GLN A 284 19.13 -2.12 7.71
CA GLN A 284 18.24 -3.13 7.12
C GLN A 284 18.62 -4.57 7.53
N THR A 285 19.87 -4.81 7.92
CA THR A 285 20.29 -6.08 8.51
C THR A 285 19.66 -6.26 9.89
N LEU A 286 19.65 -5.19 10.72
CA LEU A 286 18.99 -5.19 12.03
C LEU A 286 17.47 -5.41 11.91
N GLU A 287 16.85 -4.77 10.91
CA GLU A 287 15.44 -4.98 10.61
C GLU A 287 15.17 -6.45 10.22
N ALA A 288 15.99 -7.05 9.35
CA ALA A 288 15.86 -8.46 8.96
C ALA A 288 16.00 -9.40 10.16
N MET A 289 16.96 -9.13 11.06
CA MET A 289 17.11 -9.86 12.33
C MET A 289 15.87 -9.75 13.21
N SER A 290 15.27 -8.57 13.31
CA SER A 290 14.05 -8.35 14.10
C SER A 290 12.86 -9.14 13.54
N HIS A 291 12.71 -9.21 12.22
CA HIS A 291 11.68 -10.01 11.59
C HIS A 291 11.86 -11.52 11.80
N ALA A 292 13.10 -12.03 11.70
CA ALA A 292 13.40 -13.43 11.97
C ALA A 292 13.12 -13.79 13.44
N LYS A 293 13.56 -12.95 14.39
CA LYS A 293 13.28 -13.12 15.83
C LYS A 293 11.78 -13.06 16.13
N ALA A 294 11.04 -12.13 15.53
CA ALA A 294 9.59 -12.01 15.71
C ALA A 294 8.81 -13.24 15.17
N ALA A 295 9.33 -13.87 14.11
CA ALA A 295 8.77 -15.10 13.55
C ALA A 295 9.25 -16.37 14.26
N ASN A 296 10.17 -16.28 15.22
CA ASN A 296 10.82 -17.42 15.90
C ASN A 296 11.46 -18.41 14.92
N VAL A 297 12.13 -17.90 13.90
CA VAL A 297 12.80 -18.71 12.89
C VAL A 297 14.31 -18.68 13.12
N PRO A 298 15.02 -19.82 13.07
CA PRO A 298 16.48 -19.88 13.20
C PRO A 298 17.16 -19.11 12.07
N ILE A 299 18.29 -18.50 12.41
CA ILE A 299 19.08 -17.66 11.51
C ILE A 299 20.39 -18.38 11.20
N VAL A 300 20.76 -18.44 9.93
CA VAL A 300 22.10 -18.80 9.46
C VAL A 300 22.71 -17.54 8.85
N VAL A 301 23.92 -17.17 9.24
CA VAL A 301 24.59 -15.97 8.74
C VAL A 301 25.51 -16.32 7.59
N ALA A 302 25.37 -15.64 6.45
CA ALA A 302 26.27 -15.72 5.33
C ALA A 302 27.03 -14.39 5.18
N ILE A 303 28.32 -14.37 5.52
CA ILE A 303 29.19 -13.21 5.32
C ILE A 303 29.69 -13.25 3.88
N ASN A 304 29.16 -12.36 3.05
CA ASN A 304 29.43 -12.34 1.60
C ASN A 304 30.50 -11.30 1.23
N LYS A 305 31.01 -11.40 0.00
CA LYS A 305 32.08 -10.55 -0.56
C LYS A 305 33.42 -10.71 0.13
N CYS A 306 33.73 -11.90 0.62
CA CYS A 306 35.02 -12.19 1.27
C CYS A 306 36.21 -12.12 0.30
N ASP A 307 35.96 -12.07 -1.02
CA ASP A 307 36.94 -11.89 -2.11
C ASP A 307 37.52 -10.46 -2.17
N LYS A 308 36.85 -9.47 -1.60
CA LYS A 308 37.30 -8.09 -1.67
C LYS A 308 38.49 -7.77 -0.76
N PRO A 309 39.44 -6.92 -1.22
CA PRO A 309 40.64 -6.59 -0.41
C PRO A 309 40.36 -5.83 0.90
N GLY A 310 39.13 -5.27 1.05
CA GLY A 310 38.66 -4.59 2.25
C GLY A 310 37.78 -5.46 3.16
N ALA A 311 37.61 -6.75 2.83
CA ALA A 311 36.75 -7.65 3.57
C ALA A 311 37.36 -7.94 4.96
N ASN A 312 36.51 -7.80 5.99
CA ASN A 312 36.90 -8.12 7.38
C ASN A 312 35.77 -8.90 8.07
N PRO A 313 35.71 -10.23 7.90
CA PRO A 313 34.67 -11.08 8.48
C PRO A 313 34.65 -11.01 10.02
N GLU A 314 35.81 -10.93 10.67
CA GLU A 314 35.92 -10.87 12.14
C GLU A 314 35.22 -9.61 12.71
N ARG A 315 35.39 -8.47 12.05
CA ARG A 315 34.67 -7.24 12.42
C ARG A 315 33.16 -7.44 12.35
N VAL A 316 32.65 -8.10 11.31
CA VAL A 316 31.22 -8.36 11.12
C VAL A 316 30.67 -9.29 12.19
N LYS A 317 31.43 -10.36 12.54
CA LYS A 317 31.09 -11.29 13.61
C LYS A 317 30.94 -10.55 14.96
N LEU A 318 31.87 -9.66 15.29
CA LEU A 318 31.83 -8.85 16.51
C LEU A 318 30.64 -7.87 16.50
N GLN A 319 30.32 -7.25 15.36
CA GLN A 319 29.15 -6.36 15.22
C GLN A 319 27.84 -7.13 15.43
N LEU A 320 27.70 -8.32 14.84
CA LEU A 320 26.50 -9.15 15.01
C LEU A 320 26.31 -9.58 16.46
N ALA A 321 27.42 -9.94 17.15
CA ALA A 321 27.38 -10.27 18.56
C ALA A 321 26.96 -9.09 19.44
N SER A 322 27.40 -7.86 19.13
CA SER A 322 27.00 -6.64 19.84
C SER A 322 25.51 -6.33 19.66
N GLU A 323 24.89 -6.72 18.53
CA GLU A 323 23.46 -6.58 18.25
C GLU A 323 22.61 -7.74 18.79
N GLY A 324 23.22 -8.61 19.62
CA GLY A 324 22.52 -9.69 20.32
C GLY A 324 22.24 -10.92 19.45
N LEU A 325 23.08 -11.19 18.46
CA LEU A 325 23.11 -12.44 17.69
C LEU A 325 24.39 -13.21 18.08
N LEU A 326 24.24 -14.16 18.99
CA LEU A 326 25.36 -14.97 19.46
C LEU A 326 25.72 -16.04 18.44
N LEU A 327 26.93 -15.96 17.91
CA LEU A 327 27.45 -16.86 16.90
C LEU A 327 28.02 -18.12 17.55
N GLU A 328 28.03 -19.24 16.82
CA GLU A 328 28.54 -20.53 17.30
C GLU A 328 30.02 -20.43 17.79
N GLU A 329 30.86 -19.70 17.05
CA GLU A 329 32.26 -19.43 17.42
C GLU A 329 32.41 -18.69 18.77
N MET A 330 31.36 -17.99 19.21
CA MET A 330 31.30 -17.21 20.46
C MET A 330 30.46 -17.91 21.55
N GLY A 331 30.10 -19.18 21.34
CA GLY A 331 29.31 -19.99 22.28
C GLY A 331 27.79 -19.78 22.14
N GLY A 332 27.29 -19.31 21.02
CA GLY A 332 25.87 -19.22 20.68
C GLY A 332 25.40 -20.36 19.79
N ASP A 333 24.16 -20.21 19.24
CA ASP A 333 23.50 -21.24 18.45
C ASP A 333 23.43 -20.87 16.93
N VAL A 334 24.02 -19.72 16.54
CA VAL A 334 23.89 -19.20 15.18
C VAL A 334 25.10 -19.56 14.34
N GLN A 335 24.88 -20.33 13.29
CA GLN A 335 25.92 -20.72 12.35
C GLN A 335 26.34 -19.55 11.46
N VAL A 336 27.65 -19.44 11.18
CA VAL A 336 28.21 -18.40 10.31
C VAL A 336 29.05 -19.07 9.23
N VAL A 337 28.80 -18.66 8.00
CA VAL A 337 29.52 -19.15 6.81
C VAL A 337 30.07 -17.96 6.04
N GLU A 338 31.37 -18.01 5.75
CA GLU A 338 32.03 -17.02 4.89
C GLU A 338 31.93 -17.45 3.44
N VAL A 339 31.38 -16.55 2.60
CA VAL A 339 31.08 -16.87 1.20
C VAL A 339 31.54 -15.77 0.23
N SER A 340 31.80 -16.14 -0.99
CA SER A 340 31.90 -15.22 -2.11
C SER A 340 30.97 -15.70 -3.22
N ALA A 341 29.90 -14.95 -3.47
CA ALA A 341 28.96 -15.23 -4.54
C ALA A 341 29.61 -15.08 -5.93
N THR A 342 30.60 -14.20 -6.06
CA THR A 342 31.30 -13.90 -7.31
C THR A 342 32.27 -15.02 -7.69
N GLU A 343 33.12 -15.40 -6.75
CA GLU A 343 34.14 -16.44 -6.94
C GLU A 343 33.62 -17.85 -6.64
N LYS A 344 32.36 -17.97 -6.17
CA LYS A 344 31.68 -19.22 -5.78
C LYS A 344 32.43 -20.00 -4.71
N ILE A 345 33.03 -19.29 -3.74
CA ILE A 345 33.73 -19.86 -2.60
C ILE A 345 32.75 -19.97 -1.44
N GLY A 346 32.83 -21.06 -0.65
CA GLY A 346 32.05 -21.29 0.57
C GLY A 346 30.54 -21.61 0.33
N LEU A 347 30.13 -21.82 -0.92
CA LEU A 347 28.75 -22.20 -1.23
C LEU A 347 28.38 -23.59 -0.72
N ASP A 348 29.31 -24.53 -0.83
CA ASP A 348 29.15 -25.90 -0.35
C ASP A 348 29.01 -25.92 1.20
N SER A 349 29.81 -25.10 1.90
CA SER A 349 29.69 -24.94 3.36
C SER A 349 28.38 -24.32 3.78
N LEU A 350 27.85 -23.38 2.99
CA LEU A 350 26.52 -22.80 3.23
C LEU A 350 25.41 -23.85 3.01
N GLU A 351 25.55 -24.71 1.98
CA GLU A 351 24.65 -25.83 1.76
C GLU A 351 24.64 -26.79 2.95
N GLU A 352 25.82 -27.21 3.42
CA GLU A 352 25.98 -28.09 4.58
C GLU A 352 25.35 -27.49 5.85
N ALA A 353 25.58 -26.19 6.11
CA ALA A 353 24.98 -25.49 7.25
C ALA A 353 23.46 -25.47 7.18
N LEU A 354 22.89 -25.23 6.00
CA LEU A 354 21.43 -25.21 5.81
C LEU A 354 20.80 -26.59 5.99
N LEU A 355 21.45 -27.63 5.44
CA LEU A 355 20.99 -29.01 5.59
C LEU A 355 21.09 -29.49 7.03
N LEU A 356 22.18 -29.18 7.71
CA LEU A 356 22.36 -29.49 9.15
C LEU A 356 21.27 -28.81 9.98
N GLN A 357 21.00 -27.53 9.75
CA GLN A 357 19.94 -26.81 10.46
C GLN A 357 18.55 -27.41 10.17
N ALA A 358 18.28 -27.83 8.93
CA ALA A 358 17.02 -28.47 8.56
C ALA A 358 16.85 -29.84 9.24
N ASP A 359 17.93 -30.63 9.34
CA ASP A 359 17.94 -31.93 10.01
C ASP A 359 17.73 -31.78 11.54
N MET A 360 18.37 -30.78 12.16
CA MET A 360 18.16 -30.47 13.58
C MET A 360 16.70 -30.10 13.89
N MET A 361 15.99 -29.49 12.95
CA MET A 361 14.58 -29.11 13.08
C MET A 361 13.62 -30.28 12.83
N ASP A 362 14.07 -31.40 12.30
CA ASP A 362 13.25 -32.58 11.94
C ASP A 362 12.01 -32.20 11.12
N LEU A 363 12.22 -31.50 10.00
CA LEU A 363 11.16 -30.94 9.16
C LEU A 363 10.32 -32.03 8.52
N LYS A 364 9.09 -32.20 9.01
CA LYS A 364 8.13 -33.19 8.54
C LYS A 364 6.81 -32.54 8.12
N ALA A 365 6.14 -33.10 7.13
CA ALA A 365 4.84 -32.67 6.71
C ALA A 365 3.95 -33.86 6.31
N ARG A 366 2.66 -33.68 6.46
CA ARG A 366 1.67 -34.59 5.94
C ARG A 366 1.59 -34.42 4.44
N ILE A 367 1.68 -35.52 3.66
CA ILE A 367 1.55 -35.49 2.21
C ILE A 367 0.10 -35.69 1.80
N ASP A 368 -0.62 -36.59 2.47
CA ASP A 368 -2.00 -36.88 2.18
C ASP A 368 -2.98 -35.93 2.86
N GLY A 369 -4.17 -35.79 2.25
CA GLY A 369 -5.25 -34.96 2.78
C GLY A 369 -5.33 -33.55 2.16
N PRO A 370 -6.24 -32.71 2.69
CA PRO A 370 -6.45 -31.36 2.15
C PRO A 370 -5.20 -30.51 2.33
N ALA A 371 -4.80 -29.85 1.24
CA ALA A 371 -3.61 -29.04 1.26
C ALA A 371 -3.81 -27.74 2.00
N GLN A 372 -2.75 -27.33 2.67
CA GLN A 372 -2.54 -25.99 3.21
C GLN A 372 -1.34 -25.35 2.55
N ALA A 373 -1.51 -24.13 2.10
CA ALA A 373 -0.41 -23.37 1.51
C ALA A 373 -0.50 -21.89 1.89
N TYR A 374 0.57 -21.15 1.68
CA TYR A 374 0.62 -19.70 1.89
C TYR A 374 0.79 -18.98 0.58
N VAL A 375 0.11 -17.84 0.44
CA VAL A 375 0.29 -16.93 -0.69
C VAL A 375 1.56 -16.13 -0.51
N VAL A 376 2.53 -16.35 -1.37
CA VAL A 376 3.77 -15.57 -1.44
C VAL A 376 3.49 -14.25 -2.15
N GLU A 377 2.87 -14.33 -3.35
CA GLU A 377 2.60 -13.18 -4.19
C GLU A 377 1.33 -13.41 -5.04
N ALA A 378 0.66 -12.33 -5.40
CA ALA A 378 -0.54 -12.37 -6.24
C ALA A 378 -0.48 -11.30 -7.32
N ARG A 379 -0.80 -11.69 -8.58
CA ARG A 379 -0.78 -10.81 -9.75
C ARG A 379 -1.98 -11.03 -10.66
N LEU A 380 -2.28 -10.04 -11.49
CA LEU A 380 -3.36 -10.10 -12.46
C LEU A 380 -2.81 -10.21 -13.88
N ASP A 381 -3.10 -11.33 -14.56
CA ASP A 381 -2.74 -11.53 -15.96
C ASP A 381 -3.95 -11.30 -16.86
N LYS A 382 -3.74 -10.60 -18.01
CA LYS A 382 -4.80 -10.25 -18.98
C LYS A 382 -5.34 -11.45 -19.72
N GLY A 383 -5.03 -12.62 -19.58
CA GLY A 383 -5.57 -13.78 -20.34
C GLY A 383 -6.00 -14.87 -19.39
N ARG A 384 -5.29 -15.01 -18.30
CA ARG A 384 -5.45 -16.10 -17.35
C ARG A 384 -6.22 -15.68 -16.09
N GLY A 385 -6.35 -14.37 -15.85
CA GLY A 385 -6.99 -13.80 -14.66
C GLY A 385 -6.05 -13.72 -13.45
N PRO A 386 -6.55 -13.87 -12.22
CA PRO A 386 -5.73 -13.87 -11.01
C PRO A 386 -4.78 -15.06 -11.01
N LEU A 387 -3.51 -14.78 -10.82
CA LEU A 387 -2.42 -15.75 -10.66
C LEU A 387 -1.83 -15.59 -9.26
N VAL A 388 -1.65 -16.69 -8.57
CA VAL A 388 -1.18 -16.68 -7.19
C VAL A 388 -0.01 -17.63 -7.03
N THR A 389 1.12 -17.10 -6.61
CA THR A 389 2.29 -17.89 -6.24
C THR A 389 2.13 -18.33 -4.79
N THR A 390 2.16 -19.63 -4.54
CA THR A 390 1.97 -20.22 -3.22
C THR A 390 3.06 -21.23 -2.89
N ILE A 391 3.34 -21.39 -1.59
CA ILE A 391 4.17 -22.47 -1.08
C ILE A 391 3.28 -23.42 -0.29
N VAL A 392 3.32 -24.70 -0.63
CA VAL A 392 2.55 -25.74 0.05
C VAL A 392 3.23 -26.06 1.38
N LYS A 393 2.49 -25.98 2.49
CA LYS A 393 2.99 -26.30 3.83
C LYS A 393 2.71 -27.73 4.23
N ALA A 394 1.51 -28.21 3.95
CA ALA A 394 1.06 -29.57 4.27
C ALA A 394 0.01 -30.03 3.26
N GLY A 395 -0.14 -31.35 3.10
CA GLY A 395 -1.06 -31.93 2.13
C GLY A 395 -0.59 -31.77 0.69
N THR A 396 -1.42 -32.21 -0.25
CA THR A 396 -1.12 -32.12 -1.68
C THR A 396 -2.16 -31.30 -2.41
N LEU A 397 -1.76 -30.24 -3.13
CA LEU A 397 -2.61 -29.49 -4.04
C LEU A 397 -2.76 -30.24 -5.36
N VAL A 398 -4.00 -30.40 -5.82
CA VAL A 398 -4.31 -31.09 -7.07
C VAL A 398 -5.17 -30.21 -7.98
N CYS A 399 -4.94 -30.27 -9.30
CA CYS A 399 -5.81 -29.59 -10.25
C CYS A 399 -7.26 -30.04 -10.12
N GLY A 400 -8.21 -29.09 -10.20
CA GLY A 400 -9.64 -29.35 -10.10
C GLY A 400 -10.24 -29.21 -8.71
N GLN A 401 -9.44 -29.12 -7.65
CA GLN A 401 -9.91 -28.90 -6.28
C GLN A 401 -10.50 -27.51 -6.11
N HIS A 402 -11.46 -27.40 -5.16
CA HIS A 402 -11.99 -26.13 -4.71
C HIS A 402 -11.10 -25.57 -3.60
N VAL A 403 -10.73 -24.31 -3.71
CA VAL A 403 -9.84 -23.64 -2.76
C VAL A 403 -10.44 -22.32 -2.29
N VAL A 404 -10.16 -21.99 -1.04
CA VAL A 404 -10.38 -20.67 -0.45
C VAL A 404 -9.01 -20.09 -0.14
N VAL A 405 -8.77 -18.88 -0.65
CA VAL A 405 -7.51 -18.16 -0.50
C VAL A 405 -7.82 -16.82 0.16
N GLY A 406 -7.51 -16.70 1.44
CA GLY A 406 -7.93 -15.54 2.22
C GLY A 406 -9.44 -15.34 2.13
N ALA A 407 -9.89 -14.21 1.63
CA ALA A 407 -11.29 -13.88 1.40
C ALA A 407 -11.79 -14.22 -0.02
N GLN A 408 -10.96 -14.82 -0.87
CA GLN A 408 -11.32 -15.20 -2.24
C GLN A 408 -11.48 -16.72 -2.35
N TRP A 409 -12.19 -17.18 -3.35
CA TRP A 409 -12.38 -18.59 -3.61
C TRP A 409 -12.31 -18.90 -5.11
N GLY A 410 -12.09 -20.16 -5.44
CA GLY A 410 -12.07 -20.59 -6.83
C GLY A 410 -11.89 -22.09 -6.97
N ARG A 411 -11.84 -22.56 -8.21
CA ARG A 411 -11.45 -23.90 -8.57
C ARG A 411 -10.12 -23.88 -9.29
N ILE A 412 -9.15 -24.63 -8.85
CA ILE A 412 -7.84 -24.73 -9.47
C ILE A 412 -8.00 -25.22 -10.90
N ARG A 413 -7.66 -24.40 -11.88
CA ARG A 413 -7.70 -24.76 -13.32
C ARG A 413 -6.38 -25.38 -13.76
N ALA A 414 -5.27 -24.78 -13.32
CA ALA A 414 -3.94 -25.23 -13.61
C ALA A 414 -3.00 -24.91 -12.45
N ILE A 415 -2.03 -25.78 -12.24
CA ILE A 415 -0.90 -25.57 -11.32
C ILE A 415 0.34 -25.55 -12.21
N LYS A 416 1.16 -24.52 -12.05
CA LYS A 416 2.46 -24.40 -12.72
C LYS A 416 3.57 -24.35 -11.70
N ASP A 417 4.63 -25.01 -12.03
CA ASP A 417 5.87 -24.85 -11.31
C ASP A 417 6.52 -23.48 -11.67
N MET A 418 7.53 -23.05 -10.93
CA MET A 418 8.22 -21.77 -11.16
C MET A 418 9.00 -21.72 -12.48
N THR A 419 9.20 -22.87 -13.16
CA THR A 419 9.75 -22.94 -14.53
C THR A 419 8.66 -22.72 -15.60
N GLY A 420 7.38 -22.59 -15.20
CA GLY A 420 6.23 -22.42 -16.09
C GLY A 420 5.67 -23.74 -16.64
N ARG A 421 6.18 -24.90 -16.20
CA ARG A 421 5.67 -26.23 -16.59
C ARG A 421 4.40 -26.56 -15.85
N LEU A 422 3.44 -27.17 -16.53
CA LEU A 422 2.20 -27.64 -15.92
C LEU A 422 2.48 -28.86 -15.02
N THR A 423 2.02 -28.80 -13.79
CA THR A 423 2.10 -29.88 -12.81
C THR A 423 0.68 -30.23 -12.35
N GLN A 424 0.38 -31.51 -12.23
CA GLN A 424 -0.95 -31.95 -11.76
C GLN A 424 -1.07 -31.93 -10.23
N ARG A 425 0.04 -32.10 -9.52
CA ARG A 425 0.11 -32.18 -8.07
C ARG A 425 1.27 -31.32 -7.55
N ALA A 426 1.06 -30.65 -6.44
CA ALA A 426 2.11 -29.93 -5.72
C ALA A 426 2.21 -30.46 -4.29
N THR A 427 3.40 -30.90 -3.91
CA THR A 427 3.76 -31.50 -2.61
C THR A 427 4.22 -30.42 -1.62
N PRO A 428 4.34 -30.73 -0.32
CA PRO A 428 4.89 -29.81 0.67
C PRO A 428 6.25 -29.23 0.31
N ALA A 429 6.50 -27.98 0.71
CA ALA A 429 7.64 -27.13 0.40
C ALA A 429 7.78 -26.71 -1.08
N MET A 430 6.93 -27.18 -1.99
CA MET A 430 6.99 -26.81 -3.41
C MET A 430 6.34 -25.45 -3.66
N PRO A 431 7.06 -24.48 -4.29
CA PRO A 431 6.49 -23.23 -4.76
C PRO A 431 5.79 -23.45 -6.09
N VAL A 432 4.51 -23.02 -6.20
CA VAL A 432 3.69 -23.19 -7.39
C VAL A 432 2.85 -21.95 -7.69
N GLU A 433 2.58 -21.72 -8.97
CA GLU A 433 1.62 -20.73 -9.45
C GLU A 433 0.26 -21.38 -9.70
N ILE A 434 -0.79 -20.90 -9.03
CA ILE A 434 -2.16 -21.41 -9.13
C ILE A 434 -2.99 -20.48 -10.00
N GLU A 435 -3.74 -21.08 -10.93
CA GLU A 435 -4.73 -20.38 -11.78
C GLU A 435 -6.14 -20.84 -11.45
N GLY A 436 -7.13 -19.94 -11.49
CA GLY A 436 -8.55 -20.30 -11.41
C GLY A 436 -9.33 -19.66 -10.28
N LEU A 437 -8.73 -18.73 -9.53
CA LEU A 437 -9.44 -17.94 -8.53
C LEU A 437 -10.39 -16.92 -9.18
N ARG A 438 -11.45 -16.55 -8.47
CA ARG A 438 -12.43 -15.54 -8.93
C ARG A 438 -12.01 -14.11 -8.63
N GLY A 439 -11.17 -13.90 -7.62
CA GLY A 439 -10.64 -12.59 -7.25
C GLY A 439 -9.17 -12.69 -6.87
N LEU A 440 -8.52 -11.54 -6.71
CA LEU A 440 -7.14 -11.46 -6.29
C LEU A 440 -7.06 -11.52 -4.76
N PRO A 441 -6.36 -12.50 -4.16
CA PRO A 441 -6.15 -12.56 -2.71
C PRO A 441 -5.06 -11.58 -2.28
N MET A 442 -4.94 -11.39 -0.97
CA MET A 442 -3.84 -10.66 -0.39
C MET A 442 -2.60 -11.56 -0.30
N ALA A 443 -1.43 -10.97 -0.48
CA ALA A 443 -0.19 -11.68 -0.23
C ALA A 443 -0.02 -11.95 1.28
N GLY A 444 0.30 -13.19 1.65
CA GLY A 444 0.31 -13.67 3.04
C GLY A 444 -0.98 -14.39 3.48
N ASP A 445 -1.99 -14.45 2.62
CA ASP A 445 -3.22 -15.20 2.91
C ASP A 445 -2.98 -16.71 2.92
N ASP A 446 -3.79 -17.43 3.70
CA ASP A 446 -3.80 -18.90 3.70
C ASP A 446 -4.60 -19.46 2.52
N VAL A 447 -4.07 -20.51 1.92
CA VAL A 447 -4.75 -21.34 0.90
C VAL A 447 -5.26 -22.60 1.56
N ILE A 448 -6.55 -22.86 1.47
CA ILE A 448 -7.21 -24.00 2.08
C ILE A 448 -8.01 -24.73 1.02
N VAL A 449 -7.85 -26.04 0.93
CA VAL A 449 -8.65 -26.92 0.07
C VAL A 449 -9.94 -27.28 0.77
N VAL A 450 -11.06 -27.18 0.05
CA VAL A 450 -12.42 -27.46 0.54
C VAL A 450 -13.10 -28.47 -0.37
N HIS A 451 -13.95 -29.33 0.20
CA HIS A 451 -14.58 -30.43 -0.51
C HIS A 451 -15.64 -30.00 -1.55
N SER A 452 -16.32 -28.86 -1.34
CA SER A 452 -17.38 -28.41 -2.24
C SER A 452 -17.30 -26.93 -2.57
N GLU A 453 -17.88 -26.55 -3.73
CA GLU A 453 -17.97 -25.15 -4.16
C GLU A 453 -18.83 -24.33 -3.20
N GLU A 454 -19.92 -24.91 -2.68
CA GLU A 454 -20.84 -24.23 -1.76
C GLU A 454 -20.16 -23.85 -0.45
N ARG A 455 -19.37 -24.79 0.11
CA ARG A 455 -18.57 -24.52 1.32
C ARG A 455 -17.49 -23.46 1.05
N ALA A 456 -16.82 -23.52 -0.10
CA ALA A 456 -15.84 -22.49 -0.48
C ALA A 456 -16.47 -21.10 -0.55
N ARG A 457 -17.67 -21.00 -1.14
CA ARG A 457 -18.42 -19.74 -1.23
C ARG A 457 -18.84 -19.21 0.13
N MET A 458 -19.30 -20.09 1.01
CA MET A 458 -19.74 -19.75 2.37
C MET A 458 -18.57 -19.22 3.20
N LEU A 459 -17.44 -19.92 3.22
CA LEU A 459 -16.21 -19.49 3.92
C LEU A 459 -15.71 -18.15 3.40
N SER A 460 -15.64 -17.98 2.07
CA SER A 460 -15.22 -16.73 1.44
C SER A 460 -16.13 -15.56 1.84
N SER A 461 -17.46 -15.73 1.77
CA SER A 461 -18.39 -14.66 2.14
C SER A 461 -18.33 -14.31 3.63
N GLY A 462 -18.12 -15.30 4.51
CA GLY A 462 -17.90 -15.08 5.94
C GLY A 462 -16.64 -14.25 6.21
N ARG A 463 -15.51 -14.61 5.56
CA ARG A 463 -14.25 -13.88 5.68
C ARG A 463 -14.34 -12.46 5.09
N GLN A 464 -15.02 -12.28 3.94
CA GLN A 464 -15.27 -10.96 3.35
C GLN A 464 -16.04 -10.04 4.29
N ARG A 465 -17.15 -10.56 4.88
CA ARG A 465 -17.95 -9.81 5.83
C ARG A 465 -17.14 -9.38 7.06
N LYS A 466 -16.34 -10.28 7.62
CA LYS A 466 -15.48 -9.99 8.75
C LYS A 466 -14.42 -8.91 8.41
N ASN A 467 -13.80 -9.00 7.25
CA ASN A 467 -12.84 -8.00 6.79
C ASN A 467 -13.49 -6.62 6.60
N GLU A 468 -14.72 -6.57 6.07
CA GLU A 468 -15.50 -5.34 5.94
C GLU A 468 -15.84 -4.73 7.31
N GLU A 469 -16.29 -5.54 8.26
CA GLU A 469 -16.57 -5.11 9.63
C GLU A 469 -15.32 -4.55 10.32
N ASN A 470 -14.18 -5.23 10.18
CA ASN A 470 -12.90 -4.75 10.72
C ASN A 470 -12.47 -3.41 10.07
N ARG A 471 -12.66 -3.27 8.76
CA ARG A 471 -12.37 -2.02 8.02
C ARG A 471 -13.27 -0.87 8.47
N LEU A 472 -14.56 -1.12 8.66
CA LEU A 472 -15.48 -0.10 9.17
C LEU A 472 -15.16 0.29 10.60
N ARG A 473 -14.79 -0.68 11.43
CA ARG A 473 -14.38 -0.44 12.82
C ARG A 473 -13.11 0.40 12.92
N SER A 474 -12.09 0.12 12.11
CA SER A 474 -10.85 0.90 12.08
C SER A 474 -11.10 2.33 11.61
N LYS A 475 -11.98 2.54 10.63
CA LYS A 475 -12.40 3.89 10.21
C LYS A 475 -13.10 4.65 11.34
N MET A 476 -14.06 4.02 12.02
CA MET A 476 -14.78 4.65 13.16
C MET A 476 -13.86 5.02 14.33
N LEU A 477 -12.71 4.32 14.47
CA LEU A 477 -11.72 4.64 15.51
C LEU A 477 -10.82 5.83 15.09
N GLN A 478 -10.58 5.98 13.78
CA GLN A 478 -9.80 7.10 13.23
C GLN A 478 -10.63 8.40 13.16
N ASP A 479 -11.94 8.30 12.91
CA ASP A 479 -12.87 9.44 12.80
C ASP A 479 -13.40 9.96 14.16
N LYS A 480 -12.89 9.46 15.30
CA LYS A 480 -13.23 10.09 16.58
C LYS A 480 -12.61 11.48 16.62
N PRO A 481 -13.42 12.55 16.61
CA PRO A 481 -12.89 13.88 16.85
C PRO A 481 -12.25 13.85 18.24
N THR A 482 -10.96 14.10 18.30
CA THR A 482 -10.30 14.49 19.55
C THR A 482 -10.95 15.80 19.96
N THR A 483 -11.94 15.71 20.84
CA THR A 483 -12.46 16.87 21.58
C THR A 483 -11.36 17.30 22.56
N SER A 484 -10.38 18.00 22.06
CA SER A 484 -9.53 18.87 22.83
C SER A 484 -9.92 20.28 22.43
N ASP A 485 -10.54 20.99 23.37
CA ASP A 485 -10.85 22.41 23.31
C ASP A 485 -9.58 23.29 23.35
N ASP A 486 -8.62 23.00 22.47
CA ASP A 486 -7.51 23.89 22.22
C ASP A 486 -7.71 24.53 20.85
N SER A 487 -8.18 25.77 20.86
CA SER A 487 -8.36 26.70 19.77
C SER A 487 -7.00 27.15 19.13
N ASN A 488 -6.06 26.25 18.95
CA ASN A 488 -4.90 26.50 18.11
C ASN A 488 -5.26 26.06 16.70
N GLU A 489 -5.35 26.98 15.79
CA GLU A 489 -5.53 26.77 14.36
C GLU A 489 -4.50 25.73 13.89
N VAL A 490 -4.95 24.48 13.74
CA VAL A 490 -4.13 23.43 13.11
C VAL A 490 -3.90 23.89 11.67
N PRO A 491 -2.66 24.11 11.24
CA PRO A 491 -2.39 24.59 9.89
C PRO A 491 -3.03 23.63 8.90
N GLN A 492 -3.85 24.16 8.00
CA GLN A 492 -4.61 23.41 7.01
C GLN A 492 -3.62 22.70 6.09
N ARG A 493 -3.43 21.38 6.27
CA ARG A 493 -2.54 20.57 5.45
C ARG A 493 -3.12 20.46 4.05
N VAL A 494 -2.28 20.63 3.04
CA VAL A 494 -2.67 20.41 1.65
C VAL A 494 -2.76 18.91 1.39
N GLU A 495 -3.93 18.41 1.03
CA GLU A 495 -4.10 17.01 0.67
C GLU A 495 -3.71 16.77 -0.79
N MET A 496 -2.90 15.74 -1.02
CA MET A 496 -2.55 15.26 -2.35
C MET A 496 -3.17 13.87 -2.56
N PRO A 497 -4.32 13.77 -3.25
CA PRO A 497 -4.93 12.50 -3.54
C PRO A 497 -4.12 11.75 -4.61
N VAL A 498 -3.90 10.44 -4.37
CA VAL A 498 -3.09 9.55 -5.21
C VAL A 498 -3.80 8.24 -5.46
N ILE A 499 -3.77 7.75 -6.70
CA ILE A 499 -4.18 6.39 -7.09
C ILE A 499 -2.93 5.56 -7.37
N VAL A 500 -2.77 4.43 -6.67
CA VAL A 500 -1.60 3.55 -6.82
C VAL A 500 -1.96 2.32 -7.63
N LYS A 501 -1.17 2.06 -8.67
CA LYS A 501 -1.24 0.84 -9.49
C LYS A 501 0.13 0.16 -9.54
N ALA A 502 0.18 -1.14 -9.28
CA ALA A 502 1.41 -1.91 -9.41
C ALA A 502 1.14 -3.26 -10.08
N ASP A 503 2.19 -3.98 -10.43
CA ASP A 503 2.12 -5.27 -11.13
C ASP A 503 1.71 -6.42 -10.21
N VAL A 504 2.13 -6.41 -8.94
CA VAL A 504 1.83 -7.44 -7.93
C VAL A 504 1.32 -6.82 -6.63
N GLN A 505 0.69 -7.65 -5.79
CA GLN A 505 0.06 -7.19 -4.55
C GLN A 505 1.09 -6.66 -3.53
N GLY A 506 2.25 -7.30 -3.43
CA GLY A 506 3.29 -6.87 -2.48
C GLY A 506 3.89 -5.52 -2.84
N THR A 507 4.08 -5.23 -4.13
CA THR A 507 4.58 -3.92 -4.57
C THR A 507 3.55 -2.80 -4.36
N VAL A 508 2.23 -3.09 -4.49
CA VAL A 508 1.17 -2.13 -4.13
C VAL A 508 1.31 -1.72 -2.67
N GLN A 509 1.48 -2.70 -1.77
CA GLN A 509 1.65 -2.45 -0.35
C GLN A 509 2.91 -1.63 -0.08
N ALA A 510 4.05 -2.03 -0.64
CA ALA A 510 5.33 -1.34 -0.47
C ALA A 510 5.28 0.13 -0.93
N VAL A 511 4.71 0.39 -2.11
CA VAL A 511 4.54 1.76 -2.61
C VAL A 511 3.60 2.57 -1.71
N THR A 512 2.49 1.97 -1.25
CA THR A 512 1.54 2.65 -0.36
C THR A 512 2.19 3.02 0.98
N ASP A 513 2.96 2.10 1.57
CA ASP A 513 3.65 2.32 2.83
C ASP A 513 4.78 3.37 2.68
N ALA A 514 5.53 3.31 1.57
CA ALA A 514 6.54 4.32 1.25
C ALA A 514 5.93 5.72 1.02
N LEU A 515 4.75 5.82 0.38
CA LEU A 515 4.05 7.09 0.22
C LEU A 515 3.59 7.68 1.56
N ARG A 516 3.20 6.85 2.51
CA ARG A 516 2.84 7.29 3.86
C ARG A 516 4.02 7.91 4.61
N THR A 517 5.25 7.46 4.36
CA THR A 517 6.45 8.05 4.98
C THR A 517 6.80 9.44 4.42
N LEU A 518 6.25 9.80 3.24
CA LEU A 518 6.44 11.12 2.63
C LEU A 518 5.51 12.20 3.20
N ASN A 519 4.60 11.86 4.09
CA ASN A 519 3.74 12.83 4.75
C ASN A 519 4.59 13.85 5.53
N SER A 520 4.31 15.13 5.32
CA SER A 520 4.97 16.25 5.98
C SER A 520 3.96 17.05 6.83
N SER A 521 4.45 18.04 7.56
CA SER A 521 3.59 18.96 8.32
C SER A 521 2.67 19.79 7.42
N GLN A 522 3.08 20.06 6.17
CA GLN A 522 2.37 20.92 5.23
C GLN A 522 1.53 20.15 4.21
N VAL A 523 1.96 18.95 3.79
CA VAL A 523 1.29 18.15 2.76
C VAL A 523 1.05 16.73 3.26
N SER A 524 -0.18 16.25 3.09
CA SER A 524 -0.60 14.88 3.37
C SER A 524 -0.91 14.15 2.07
N VAL A 525 -0.24 13.02 1.84
CA VAL A 525 -0.53 12.13 0.70
C VAL A 525 -1.71 11.23 1.07
N ASN A 526 -2.84 11.42 0.41
CA ASN A 526 -4.04 10.62 0.61
C ASN A 526 -4.18 9.58 -0.50
N VAL A 527 -4.01 8.30 -0.17
CA VAL A 527 -4.17 7.19 -1.12
C VAL A 527 -5.65 6.85 -1.27
N VAL A 528 -6.27 7.34 -2.35
CA VAL A 528 -7.70 7.17 -2.63
C VAL A 528 -8.03 5.75 -3.05
N HIS A 529 -7.22 5.18 -3.96
CA HIS A 529 -7.44 3.83 -4.50
C HIS A 529 -6.11 3.11 -4.74
N VAL A 530 -6.13 1.81 -4.50
CA VAL A 530 -5.00 0.91 -4.79
C VAL A 530 -5.46 -0.25 -5.64
N GLY A 531 -4.64 -0.70 -6.58
CA GLY A 531 -4.99 -1.84 -7.41
C GLY A 531 -3.81 -2.50 -8.09
N VAL A 532 -3.97 -3.77 -8.41
CA VAL A 532 -3.00 -4.57 -9.15
C VAL A 532 -3.36 -4.62 -10.64
N GLY A 533 -2.38 -4.47 -11.49
CA GLY A 533 -2.52 -4.56 -12.95
C GLY A 533 -2.40 -3.21 -13.67
N PRO A 534 -2.67 -3.19 -14.99
CA PRO A 534 -2.53 -1.99 -15.79
C PRO A 534 -3.55 -0.91 -15.46
N ILE A 535 -3.23 0.33 -15.77
CA ILE A 535 -4.15 1.47 -15.62
C ILE A 535 -5.34 1.26 -16.55
N SER A 536 -6.55 1.38 -16.00
CA SER A 536 -7.84 1.23 -16.68
C SER A 536 -8.55 2.59 -16.86
N GLN A 537 -9.60 2.60 -17.69
CA GLN A 537 -10.47 3.77 -17.86
C GLN A 537 -11.06 4.23 -16.51
N SER A 538 -11.56 3.29 -15.73
CA SER A 538 -12.15 3.60 -14.41
C SER A 538 -11.17 4.28 -13.44
N ASP A 539 -9.86 4.03 -13.58
CA ASP A 539 -8.84 4.69 -12.76
C ASP A 539 -8.68 6.16 -13.19
N VAL A 540 -8.77 6.43 -14.49
CA VAL A 540 -8.71 7.80 -15.04
C VAL A 540 -9.97 8.58 -14.63
N ASP A 541 -11.16 7.97 -14.75
CA ASP A 541 -12.42 8.57 -14.33
C ASP A 541 -12.41 8.91 -12.83
N LEU A 542 -11.90 7.98 -12.00
CA LEU A 542 -11.75 8.19 -10.56
C LEU A 542 -10.74 9.30 -10.25
N ALA A 543 -9.61 9.33 -10.97
CA ALA A 543 -8.60 10.37 -10.82
C ALA A 543 -9.16 11.75 -11.17
N GLN A 544 -9.96 11.84 -12.21
CA GLN A 544 -10.66 13.08 -12.61
C GLN A 544 -11.65 13.54 -11.53
N ALA A 545 -12.45 12.61 -10.98
CA ALA A 545 -13.43 12.93 -9.95
C ALA A 545 -12.81 13.43 -8.64
N CYS A 546 -11.63 12.88 -8.27
CA CYS A 546 -10.95 13.20 -7.01
C CYS A 546 -9.81 14.24 -7.18
N GLY A 547 -9.48 14.66 -8.40
CA GLY A 547 -8.30 15.49 -8.66
C GLY A 547 -6.98 14.78 -8.34
N ALA A 548 -6.96 13.44 -8.42
CA ALA A 548 -5.85 12.60 -8.01
C ALA A 548 -4.79 12.44 -9.12
N CYS A 549 -3.51 12.28 -8.74
CA CYS A 549 -2.49 11.80 -9.66
C CYS A 549 -2.47 10.26 -9.67
N ILE A 550 -2.12 9.66 -10.82
CA ILE A 550 -1.99 8.21 -10.97
C ILE A 550 -0.52 7.84 -10.91
N VAL A 551 -0.19 6.97 -9.98
CA VAL A 551 1.14 6.42 -9.76
C VAL A 551 1.17 4.96 -10.18
N GLY A 552 1.99 4.63 -11.17
CA GLY A 552 2.16 3.26 -11.66
C GLY A 552 3.57 2.73 -11.39
N PHE A 553 3.67 1.60 -10.69
CA PHE A 553 4.92 0.92 -10.42
C PHE A 553 5.02 -0.37 -11.21
N ASN A 554 6.06 -0.49 -12.03
CA ASN A 554 6.31 -1.63 -12.94
C ASN A 554 5.12 -2.02 -13.83
N VAL A 555 4.25 -1.05 -14.13
CA VAL A 555 3.05 -1.22 -14.96
C VAL A 555 3.35 -0.74 -16.37
N LYS A 556 2.77 -1.42 -17.36
CA LYS A 556 2.87 -1.00 -18.77
C LYS A 556 2.17 0.34 -18.98
N SER A 557 2.76 1.17 -19.84
CA SER A 557 2.14 2.45 -20.24
C SER A 557 0.70 2.21 -20.74
N PRO A 558 -0.25 3.09 -20.34
CA PRO A 558 -1.61 2.99 -20.81
C PRO A 558 -1.69 3.18 -22.34
N PRO A 559 -2.74 2.69 -23.00
CA PRO A 559 -2.97 2.93 -24.42
C PRO A 559 -2.98 4.43 -24.74
N THR A 560 -2.56 4.81 -25.95
CA THR A 560 -2.45 6.21 -26.38
C THR A 560 -3.76 7.00 -26.21
N ALA A 561 -4.91 6.37 -26.47
CA ALA A 561 -6.23 6.96 -26.27
C ALA A 561 -6.45 7.36 -24.80
N LEU A 562 -6.16 6.46 -23.87
CA LEU A 562 -6.31 6.67 -22.44
C LEU A 562 -5.32 7.73 -21.90
N SER A 563 -4.09 7.74 -22.43
CA SER A 563 -3.09 8.74 -22.09
C SER A 563 -3.49 10.15 -22.54
N GLN A 564 -4.08 10.27 -23.75
CA GLN A 564 -4.60 11.55 -24.26
C GLN A 564 -5.79 12.05 -23.44
N GLU A 565 -6.66 11.16 -23.01
CA GLU A 565 -7.79 11.49 -22.14
C GLU A 565 -7.33 11.99 -20.78
N ALA A 566 -6.38 11.30 -20.15
CA ALA A 566 -5.77 11.75 -18.90
C ALA A 566 -5.11 13.13 -19.05
N THR A 567 -4.42 13.38 -20.17
CA THR A 567 -3.81 14.70 -20.45
C THR A 567 -4.89 15.78 -20.63
N ARG A 568 -6.00 15.48 -21.31
CA ARG A 568 -7.13 16.42 -21.45
C ARG A 568 -7.79 16.74 -20.11
N ALA A 569 -7.86 15.75 -19.22
CA ALA A 569 -8.38 15.89 -17.86
C ALA A 569 -7.35 16.50 -16.88
N ASN A 570 -6.16 16.89 -17.36
CA ASN A 570 -5.06 17.42 -16.56
C ASN A 570 -4.61 16.47 -15.42
N ILE A 571 -4.69 15.16 -15.66
CA ILE A 571 -4.27 14.13 -14.71
C ILE A 571 -2.80 13.79 -14.98
N LYS A 572 -1.95 13.93 -13.95
CA LYS A 572 -0.55 13.53 -14.03
C LYS A 572 -0.43 12.03 -13.82
N ILE A 573 0.17 11.31 -14.79
CA ILE A 573 0.48 9.87 -14.71
C ILE A 573 2.00 9.72 -14.55
N ILE A 574 2.43 9.07 -13.46
CA ILE A 574 3.83 8.82 -13.13
C ILE A 574 4.07 7.32 -13.22
N LEU A 575 4.99 6.89 -14.07
CA LEU A 575 5.29 5.48 -14.31
C LEU A 575 6.78 5.22 -14.13
N HIS A 576 7.12 4.37 -13.17
CA HIS A 576 8.49 3.95 -12.95
C HIS A 576 8.61 2.44 -12.74
N ARG A 577 9.79 1.89 -13.03
CA ARG A 577 10.14 0.49 -12.77
C ARG A 577 11.02 0.33 -11.53
N VAL A 578 11.62 1.43 -11.06
CA VAL A 578 12.49 1.46 -9.90
C VAL A 578 11.85 2.36 -8.84
N ILE A 579 11.72 1.87 -7.62
CA ILE A 579 10.98 2.54 -6.54
C ILE A 579 11.61 3.89 -6.16
N TYR A 580 12.94 4.00 -6.22
CA TYR A 580 13.66 5.26 -5.93
C TYR A 580 13.21 6.41 -6.82
N HIS A 581 13.15 6.19 -8.13
CA HIS A 581 12.73 7.22 -9.09
C HIS A 581 11.26 7.61 -8.89
N LEU A 582 10.42 6.63 -8.50
CA LEU A 582 9.03 6.89 -8.19
C LEU A 582 8.88 7.83 -7.00
N LEU A 583 9.61 7.57 -5.92
CA LEU A 583 9.58 8.38 -4.70
C LEU A 583 10.18 9.77 -4.91
N GLU A 584 11.22 9.89 -5.74
CA GLU A 584 11.82 11.18 -6.13
C GLU A 584 10.82 12.05 -6.88
N ASP A 585 10.14 11.52 -7.89
CA ASP A 585 9.16 12.28 -8.67
C ASP A 585 7.95 12.71 -7.83
N ILE A 586 7.48 11.83 -6.95
CA ILE A 586 6.39 12.17 -6.02
C ILE A 586 6.86 13.20 -4.98
N GLY A 587 8.07 13.04 -4.46
CA GLY A 587 8.68 14.01 -3.54
C GLY A 587 8.79 15.41 -4.17
N ASN A 588 9.22 15.49 -5.43
CA ASN A 588 9.27 16.74 -6.19
C ASN A 588 7.88 17.36 -6.36
N LEU A 589 6.84 16.53 -6.62
CA LEU A 589 5.46 17.01 -6.69
C LEU A 589 4.94 17.55 -5.36
N ILE A 590 5.31 16.92 -4.26
CA ILE A 590 4.93 17.39 -2.92
C ILE A 590 5.59 18.74 -2.65
N ILE A 591 6.88 18.91 -2.98
CA ILE A 591 7.62 20.18 -2.83
C ILE A 591 7.01 21.28 -3.72
N GLU A 592 6.58 20.91 -4.94
CA GLU A 592 5.93 21.85 -5.86
C GLU A 592 4.60 22.37 -5.30
N LYS A 593 3.79 21.47 -4.69
CA LYS A 593 2.48 21.78 -4.12
C LYS A 593 2.54 22.38 -2.70
N ALA A 594 3.66 22.23 -2.00
CA ALA A 594 3.82 22.74 -0.65
C ALA A 594 3.81 24.27 -0.65
N PRO A 595 3.01 24.92 0.22
CA PRO A 595 2.93 26.38 0.28
C PRO A 595 4.23 27.05 0.75
N GLY A 596 5.16 26.29 1.34
CA GLY A 596 6.38 26.78 1.97
C GLY A 596 6.13 27.38 3.36
N THR A 597 7.14 27.35 4.19
CA THR A 597 7.14 28.01 5.50
C THR A 597 7.72 29.41 5.35
N SER A 598 6.99 30.41 5.84
CA SER A 598 7.54 31.78 5.94
C SER A 598 8.38 31.85 7.22
N GLU A 599 9.70 31.92 7.04
CA GLU A 599 10.60 32.20 8.17
C GLU A 599 10.99 33.68 8.15
N THR A 600 10.92 34.33 9.32
CA THR A 600 11.39 35.69 9.48
C THR A 600 12.90 35.66 9.70
N HIS A 601 13.64 36.19 8.73
CA HIS A 601 15.09 36.34 8.81
C HIS A 601 15.46 37.81 9.10
N VAL A 602 16.44 38.04 9.95
CA VAL A 602 16.97 39.37 10.20
C VAL A 602 17.88 39.73 9.03
N ALA A 603 17.39 40.58 8.10
CA ALA A 603 18.10 41.01 6.92
C ALA A 603 19.12 42.12 7.23
N GLY A 604 18.93 42.87 8.31
CA GLY A 604 19.84 43.92 8.74
C GLY A 604 19.53 44.47 10.11
N GLN A 605 20.50 45.11 10.71
CA GLN A 605 20.39 45.76 12.00
C GLN A 605 20.87 47.21 11.94
N ALA A 606 20.15 48.13 12.54
CA ALA A 606 20.49 49.55 12.60
C ALA A 606 20.36 50.07 14.04
N GLU A 607 21.31 50.85 14.51
CA GLU A 607 21.32 51.48 15.82
C GLU A 607 20.81 52.91 15.72
N VAL A 608 19.95 53.32 16.67
CA VAL A 608 19.41 54.66 16.76
C VAL A 608 20.43 55.58 17.39
N LEU A 609 20.96 56.53 16.61
CA LEU A 609 21.94 57.52 17.03
C LEU A 609 21.29 58.83 17.47
N ASN A 610 20.25 59.28 16.76
CA ASN A 610 19.58 60.54 16.99
C ASN A 610 18.06 60.43 16.76
N ILE A 611 17.27 61.29 17.40
CA ILE A 611 15.83 61.34 17.23
C ILE A 611 15.44 62.74 16.75
N PHE A 612 14.70 62.79 15.66
CA PHE A 612 14.24 64.04 15.07
C PHE A 612 12.73 64.17 15.16
N GLU A 613 12.21 65.29 15.70
CA GLU A 613 10.78 65.59 15.75
C GLU A 613 10.39 66.54 14.63
N ILE A 614 9.52 66.10 13.72
CA ILE A 614 8.96 66.99 12.70
C ILE A 614 7.58 67.47 13.17
N LYS A 615 7.48 68.73 13.54
CA LYS A 615 6.21 69.38 13.80
C LYS A 615 5.51 69.67 12.49
N GLY A 616 4.46 68.90 12.17
CA GLY A 616 3.63 69.09 10.99
C GLY A 616 2.93 70.46 11.04
N SER A 617 3.17 71.28 10.02
CA SER A 617 2.54 72.58 9.83
C SER A 617 1.04 72.41 9.49
N LYS A 618 0.11 72.33 10.45
CA LYS A 618 -1.36 72.43 10.32
C LYS A 618 -2.21 71.23 10.73
N SER A 619 -1.74 70.23 11.47
CA SER A 619 -2.66 69.24 12.05
C SER A 619 -2.40 69.08 13.57
N LYS A 620 -3.48 69.07 14.38
CA LYS A 620 -3.47 68.78 15.83
C LYS A 620 -3.26 67.27 16.06
N GLY A 621 -2.14 66.69 15.59
CA GLY A 621 -1.75 65.30 15.89
C GLY A 621 -0.38 65.29 16.57
N PRO A 622 -0.03 64.19 17.27
CA PRO A 622 1.32 64.02 17.82
C PRO A 622 2.35 64.11 16.66
N GLY A 623 3.43 64.86 16.89
CA GLY A 623 4.48 65.02 15.88
C GLY A 623 5.10 63.69 15.49
N VAL A 624 5.39 63.48 14.20
CA VAL A 624 6.06 62.29 13.74
C VAL A 624 7.51 62.33 14.18
N LYS A 625 7.95 61.36 14.98
CA LYS A 625 9.34 61.19 15.37
C LYS A 625 10.06 60.31 14.34
N ILE A 626 11.21 60.75 13.90
CA ILE A 626 12.08 60.04 12.97
C ILE A 626 13.30 59.57 13.73
N ALA A 627 13.56 58.27 13.70
CA ALA A 627 14.79 57.69 14.24
C ALA A 627 15.93 57.84 13.19
N GLY A 628 16.97 58.59 13.57
CA GLY A 628 18.21 58.67 12.82
C GLY A 628 19.12 57.49 13.17
N CYS A 629 19.25 56.55 12.28
CA CYS A 629 19.92 55.26 12.52
C CYS A 629 21.15 55.10 11.66
N ARG A 630 22.12 54.30 12.14
CA ARG A 630 23.25 53.78 11.35
C ARG A 630 23.13 52.29 11.18
N VAL A 631 23.21 51.77 9.98
CA VAL A 631 23.15 50.32 9.71
C VAL A 631 24.45 49.67 10.17
N ILE A 632 24.38 48.80 11.17
CA ILE A 632 25.50 48.07 11.76
C ILE A 632 25.80 46.85 10.91
N ASP A 633 24.78 46.08 10.52
CA ASP A 633 24.93 44.86 9.75
C ASP A 633 23.81 44.68 8.74
N GLY A 634 24.12 43.99 7.62
CA GLY A 634 23.15 43.68 6.58
C GLY A 634 22.64 44.90 5.81
N SER A 635 21.34 44.87 5.49
CA SER A 635 20.65 45.99 4.79
C SER A 635 19.26 46.22 5.37
N VAL A 636 18.84 47.48 5.39
CA VAL A 636 17.50 47.87 5.84
C VAL A 636 16.66 48.22 4.62
N THR A 637 15.50 47.55 4.47
CA THR A 637 14.59 47.71 3.33
C THR A 637 13.28 48.35 3.79
N ARG A 638 12.72 49.25 3.00
CA ARG A 638 11.50 49.99 3.30
C ARG A 638 10.26 49.10 3.44
N SER A 639 10.17 48.01 2.65
CA SER A 639 9.02 47.11 2.65
C SER A 639 9.02 46.07 3.78
N ALA A 640 10.09 46.02 4.59
CA ALA A 640 10.28 45.04 5.61
C ALA A 640 9.61 45.44 6.96
N THR A 641 9.29 44.45 7.76
CA THR A 641 8.84 44.67 9.15
C THR A 641 10.05 44.98 10.00
N MET A 642 9.92 46.05 10.82
CA MET A 642 10.98 46.48 11.73
C MET A 642 10.63 46.04 13.15
N ARG A 643 11.61 45.39 13.80
CA ARG A 643 11.53 45.01 15.22
C ARG A 643 12.46 45.90 16.01
N LEU A 644 11.92 46.59 16.98
CA LEU A 644 12.69 47.44 17.88
C LEU A 644 13.13 46.63 19.11
N MET A 645 14.42 46.64 19.35
CA MET A 645 15.05 45.97 20.49
C MET A 645 15.62 47.05 21.42
N ARG A 646 15.30 46.93 22.73
CA ARG A 646 15.83 47.79 23.81
C ARG A 646 16.43 46.91 24.88
N SER A 647 17.71 47.07 25.16
CA SER A 647 18.45 46.24 26.15
C SER A 647 18.35 44.72 25.92
N GLY A 648 18.15 44.28 24.68
CA GLY A 648 18.01 42.86 24.31
C GLY A 648 16.57 42.32 24.33
N GLU A 649 15.59 43.12 24.73
CA GLU A 649 14.17 42.77 24.72
C GLU A 649 13.45 43.41 23.52
N VAL A 650 12.46 42.67 22.96
CA VAL A 650 11.62 43.18 21.87
C VAL A 650 10.57 44.13 22.47
N VAL A 651 10.63 45.39 22.08
CA VAL A 651 9.71 46.43 22.54
C VAL A 651 8.53 46.61 21.60
N PHE A 652 8.79 46.56 20.29
CA PHE A 652 7.76 46.81 19.29
C PHE A 652 8.10 46.16 17.94
N GLU A 653 7.07 45.77 17.19
CA GLU A 653 7.17 45.32 15.78
C GLU A 653 6.17 46.10 14.92
N GLY A 654 6.64 46.69 13.84
CA GLY A 654 5.78 47.44 12.92
C GLY A 654 6.38 47.62 11.56
N LEU A 655 5.56 48.09 10.63
CA LEU A 655 6.01 48.31 9.21
C LEU A 655 6.79 49.63 9.10
N CYS A 656 7.84 49.65 8.29
CA CYS A 656 8.55 50.84 7.96
C CYS A 656 7.72 51.73 7.02
N THR A 657 7.31 52.89 7.47
CA THR A 657 6.49 53.84 6.70
C THR A 657 7.36 54.72 5.81
N SER A 658 8.52 55.12 6.25
CA SER A 658 9.44 55.97 5.49
C SER A 658 10.90 55.65 5.81
N LEU A 659 11.70 55.47 4.78
CA LEU A 659 13.14 55.28 4.86
C LEU A 659 13.82 56.35 4.03
N LYS A 660 14.62 57.23 4.65
CA LYS A 660 15.27 58.34 4.00
C LYS A 660 16.78 58.34 4.23
N ARG A 661 17.52 58.70 3.20
CA ARG A 661 18.96 59.00 3.26
C ARG A 661 19.19 60.41 2.75
N GLU A 662 19.85 61.26 3.51
CA GLU A 662 20.16 62.66 3.14
C GLU A 662 18.94 63.41 2.56
N LYS A 663 17.74 63.24 3.14
CA LYS A 663 16.44 63.77 2.73
C LYS A 663 15.77 63.18 1.50
N GLN A 664 16.39 62.21 0.83
CA GLN A 664 15.80 61.48 -0.31
C GLN A 664 15.19 60.19 0.19
N ASP A 665 14.02 59.80 -0.37
CA ASP A 665 13.41 58.50 -0.10
C ASP A 665 14.21 57.43 -0.83
N VAL A 666 14.58 56.36 -0.10
CA VAL A 666 15.36 55.22 -0.64
C VAL A 666 14.65 53.90 -0.23
N ASP A 667 14.73 52.92 -1.12
CA ASP A 667 14.10 51.62 -0.86
C ASP A 667 14.99 50.71 0.00
N THR A 668 16.31 50.83 -0.11
CA THR A 668 17.26 50.00 0.66
C THR A 668 18.50 50.83 1.08
N VAL A 669 18.95 50.57 2.33
CA VAL A 669 20.17 51.18 2.89
C VAL A 669 21.13 50.09 3.32
N LYS A 670 22.38 50.14 2.89
CA LYS A 670 23.43 49.15 3.16
C LYS A 670 24.25 49.49 4.41
N LYS A 671 24.97 48.49 4.91
CA LYS A 671 25.88 48.57 6.07
C LYS A 671 26.77 49.81 6.04
N GLY A 672 26.92 50.46 7.19
CA GLY A 672 27.76 51.64 7.38
C GLY A 672 27.14 52.96 6.96
N SER A 673 25.94 52.96 6.34
CA SER A 673 25.24 54.18 5.94
C SER A 673 24.26 54.67 7.03
N GLU A 674 24.03 55.97 7.09
CA GLU A 674 23.06 56.60 7.97
C GLU A 674 21.72 56.76 7.25
N CYS A 675 20.63 56.57 7.97
CA CYS A 675 19.29 56.70 7.44
C CYS A 675 18.30 57.24 8.53
N GLY A 676 17.24 57.90 8.06
CA GLY A 676 16.11 58.25 8.86
C GLY A 676 14.97 57.32 8.67
N LEU A 677 14.48 56.73 9.73
CA LEU A 677 13.47 55.65 9.70
C LEU A 677 12.23 56.04 10.51
N VAL A 678 11.04 55.73 9.98
CA VAL A 678 9.75 55.89 10.64
C VAL A 678 9.02 54.58 10.66
N ILE A 679 8.63 54.12 11.84
CA ILE A 679 7.84 52.90 12.02
C ILE A 679 6.39 53.31 12.22
N SER A 680 5.46 52.58 11.62
CA SER A 680 4.01 52.81 11.85
C SER A 680 3.65 52.65 13.33
N ASP A 681 2.81 53.57 13.85
CA ASP A 681 2.21 53.50 15.19
C ASP A 681 3.19 53.51 16.38
N TRP A 682 4.49 53.86 16.13
CA TRP A 682 5.50 53.93 17.18
C TRP A 682 6.21 55.30 17.22
N TYR A 683 6.27 55.88 18.43
CA TYR A 683 6.80 57.23 18.64
C TYR A 683 7.84 57.33 19.77
N ASP A 684 8.07 56.22 20.51
CA ASP A 684 8.97 56.22 21.68
C ASP A 684 10.33 55.55 21.38
N PHE A 685 11.09 56.20 20.48
CA PHE A 685 12.48 55.80 20.21
C PHE A 685 13.41 56.34 21.29
N GLN A 686 14.44 55.57 21.66
CA GLN A 686 15.53 56.00 22.54
C GLN A 686 16.86 55.85 21.83
N ILE A 687 17.84 56.66 22.18
CA ILE A 687 19.20 56.57 21.66
C ILE A 687 19.82 55.28 22.20
N GLY A 688 20.39 54.43 21.29
CA GLY A 688 20.92 53.12 21.60
C GLY A 688 19.95 51.96 21.36
N ASP A 689 18.68 52.23 20.94
CA ASP A 689 17.79 51.19 20.48
C ASP A 689 18.34 50.52 19.19
N VAL A 690 18.17 49.20 19.08
CA VAL A 690 18.55 48.45 17.89
C VAL A 690 17.31 48.10 17.10
N ILE A 691 17.26 48.53 15.85
CA ILE A 691 16.17 48.20 14.92
C ILE A 691 16.63 47.07 14.01
N GLN A 692 15.94 45.94 14.11
CA GLN A 692 16.13 44.79 13.23
C GLN A 692 15.16 44.84 12.06
N CYS A 693 15.68 44.69 10.86
CA CYS A 693 14.90 44.56 9.63
C CYS A 693 14.55 43.10 9.41
N LEU A 694 13.27 42.75 9.48
CA LEU A 694 12.77 41.38 9.31
C LEU A 694 12.28 41.21 7.89
N GLU A 695 12.87 40.28 7.18
CA GLU A 695 12.43 39.89 5.85
C GLU A 695 11.81 38.48 5.93
N GLN A 696 10.63 38.31 5.33
CA GLN A 696 10.00 37.01 5.25
C GLN A 696 10.57 36.25 4.05
N VAL A 697 11.29 35.20 4.34
CA VAL A 697 11.82 34.28 3.31
C VAL A 697 10.96 33.03 3.28
N ILE A 698 10.35 32.74 2.14
CA ILE A 698 9.58 31.52 1.94
C ILE A 698 10.57 30.39 1.67
N ARG A 699 10.75 29.49 2.62
CA ARG A 699 11.52 28.26 2.43
C ARG A 699 10.59 27.14 1.99
N LYS A 700 10.94 26.51 0.87
CA LYS A 700 10.27 25.30 0.42
C LYS A 700 10.87 24.07 1.14
N PRO A 701 10.06 23.03 1.41
CA PRO A 701 10.57 21.79 2.00
C PRO A 701 11.65 21.16 1.12
N LYS A 702 12.57 20.42 1.76
CA LYS A 702 13.66 19.72 1.08
C LYS A 702 13.45 18.21 1.13
N PHE A 703 13.79 17.55 0.03
CA PHE A 703 13.80 16.10 -0.06
C PHE A 703 15.13 15.55 0.44
N ILE A 704 15.10 14.74 1.50
CA ILE A 704 16.30 14.14 2.08
C ILE A 704 16.22 12.63 1.92
N LYS A 705 17.29 12.07 1.38
CA LYS A 705 17.55 10.64 1.30
C LYS A 705 18.46 10.26 2.46
N SER A 706 18.02 9.32 3.30
CA SER A 706 18.90 8.72 4.31
C SER A 706 19.80 7.65 3.68
N GLU A 707 20.93 7.34 4.32
CA GLU A 707 21.83 6.24 3.90
C GLU A 707 21.11 4.89 3.86
N SER A 708 20.07 4.69 4.65
CA SER A 708 19.21 3.50 4.64
C SER A 708 18.25 3.41 3.45
N GLY A 709 18.26 4.40 2.53
CA GLY A 709 17.33 4.49 1.41
C GLY A 709 15.92 4.95 1.80
N ALA A 710 15.67 5.25 3.07
CA ALA A 710 14.42 5.86 3.48
C ALA A 710 14.40 7.33 3.05
N VAL A 711 13.24 7.78 2.60
CA VAL A 711 13.04 9.13 2.08
C VAL A 711 12.16 9.91 3.03
N ARG A 712 12.54 11.15 3.33
CA ARG A 712 11.75 12.07 4.16
C ARG A 712 11.73 13.46 3.55
N ILE A 713 10.67 14.20 3.85
CA ILE A 713 10.54 15.62 3.49
C ILE A 713 10.71 16.42 4.77
N GLU A 714 11.75 17.26 4.81
CA GLU A 714 11.95 18.26 5.86
C GLU A 714 11.36 19.60 5.44
N CYS A 715 10.51 20.13 6.30
CA CYS A 715 9.82 21.41 6.12
C CYS A 715 10.56 22.53 6.83
#